data_4679e59f000099d5a3291805d6ef590b
#
_entry.id   4679e59f000099d5a3291805d6ef590b
#
_cell.length_a   1.000
_cell.length_b   1.000
_cell.length_c   1.000
_cell.angle_alpha   90.00
_cell.angle_beta   90.00
_cell.angle_gamma   90.00
#
_symmetry.space_group_name_H-M   'P 1'
#
loop_
_entity.id
_entity.type
_entity.pdbx_description
1 polymer ?
#
loop_
_entity_poly.entity_id
_entity_poly.type
_entity_poly.pdbx_seq_one_letter_code
_entity_poly.pdbx_strand_id
1 'polypeptide(L)'
;MGYESIHNDLRKRIIILAALVVVAAAVLILRLGHLTLWQGSRLARAAEERLDAEALLPTWRGSILDRTGRVLAEDVASYDIAVSYPLAGGKWASERAQEQAKREAGSAWRKMDVSRRAEAVDALLPEWKRRERSLMKLLASRSGLAESELRERLGAIAARIDRQREAVHARAIELRRQRGQSLDVAPEPIREMREMHVVARDIPATTAFELRKVGDANPGSLEVLDAARRRTPWDTAEVEVARDHLPRAIRTSVPLVMRLDGALDAIVGSVRHEAWKEDLERRPFERVGDSGSVEVDLGGYRAGSEVVGSRGLERRFEDRLRGLRGRVTRRLATEEEERLEPVPGAHVQSSIDAALQLRVQAALDPRTGLTLVQPWHTSSDALVIGDALPAAAVVLEIATGEILAAATTPRAGDAARGGRVPVSMDTAGIHRAFEAKYPPGSLVKPLVYLAAVAEGVAAEDEAIECNGHYFKERSDAARCWIYRDRYKFTTHTKSIGGPLGIEQAMARSCNIYFYTLADRLGAERLCDWYRRFGLGRLGGDVPSAAVAKALEGRGDRFATVSLGIGQGAMAVTPLEMAAAYAMVARGGSWIEPTWHKGGGRVAAVQPFSSTAVSRVLRGLEQVTSESYGTGSHMDHGGGVREPIIEAPGARWWIKTGTAEAPPLRLDRDGDGVAEKSVTDADHAWCAGVVGSAIDGMPRYAIAVIVEHGGGGGRTAGPVMAAVIRALVEEGYVGAARSPGPTRVEVR
;
A
#
# COMPACT_ATOMS: atom_id res chain seq x y z
N MET A 1 -38.89 -68.50 -66.24
CA MET A 1 -38.75 -68.26 -64.77
C MET A 1 -37.74 -67.13 -64.40
N GLY A 2 -37.24 -66.33 -65.37
CA GLY A 2 -36.25 -65.33 -65.07
C GLY A 2 -36.74 -63.85 -64.85
N TYR A 3 -37.93 -63.53 -65.37
CA TYR A 3 -38.41 -62.17 -65.47
C TYR A 3 -39.13 -61.69 -64.17
N GLU A 4 -39.84 -62.54 -63.44
CA GLU A 4 -40.56 -62.25 -62.24
C GLU A 4 -39.63 -62.11 -61.01
N SER A 5 -38.50 -62.81 -60.98
CA SER A 5 -37.53 -62.71 -59.88
C SER A 5 -36.76 -61.38 -59.86
N ILE A 6 -36.44 -60.86 -61.07
CA ILE A 6 -35.73 -59.56 -61.20
C ILE A 6 -36.67 -58.38 -60.81
N HIS A 7 -37.95 -58.46 -61.15
CA HIS A 7 -38.93 -57.44 -60.81
C HIS A 7 -39.25 -57.40 -59.32
N ASN A 8 -39.23 -58.55 -58.66
CA ASN A 8 -39.45 -58.62 -57.19
C ASN A 8 -38.23 -58.07 -56.40
N ASP A 9 -37.03 -58.31 -56.93
CA ASP A 9 -35.80 -57.79 -56.29
C ASP A 9 -35.65 -56.28 -56.47
N LEU A 10 -36.04 -55.74 -57.62
CA LEU A 10 -36.11 -54.34 -57.92
C LEU A 10 -37.13 -53.60 -57.02
N ARG A 11 -38.34 -54.20 -56.87
CA ARG A 11 -39.37 -53.69 -55.95
C ARG A 11 -38.88 -53.64 -54.47
N LYS A 12 -38.23 -54.69 -54.01
CA LYS A 12 -37.67 -54.71 -52.64
C LYS A 12 -36.60 -53.62 -52.42
N ARG A 13 -35.71 -53.42 -53.39
CA ARG A 13 -34.69 -52.35 -53.32
C ARG A 13 -35.32 -50.96 -53.33
N ILE A 14 -36.37 -50.71 -54.12
CA ILE A 14 -37.10 -49.46 -54.17
C ILE A 14 -37.81 -49.23 -52.85
N ILE A 15 -38.45 -50.25 -52.24
CA ILE A 15 -39.11 -50.12 -50.92
C ILE A 15 -38.10 -49.85 -49.80
N ILE A 16 -36.94 -50.52 -49.82
CA ILE A 16 -35.86 -50.25 -48.86
C ILE A 16 -35.34 -48.84 -49.03
N LEU A 17 -35.14 -48.38 -50.25
CA LEU A 17 -34.67 -47.02 -50.52
C LEU A 17 -35.70 -45.98 -50.10
N ALA A 18 -36.96 -46.19 -50.35
CA ALA A 18 -38.07 -45.34 -49.91
C ALA A 18 -38.18 -45.32 -48.37
N ALA A 19 -38.04 -46.48 -47.73
CA ALA A 19 -38.01 -46.53 -46.23
C ALA A 19 -36.82 -45.76 -45.62
N LEU A 20 -35.63 -45.89 -46.24
CA LEU A 20 -34.45 -45.09 -45.81
C LEU A 20 -34.66 -43.55 -45.93
N VAL A 21 -35.30 -43.13 -47.04
CA VAL A 21 -35.63 -41.72 -47.28
C VAL A 21 -36.66 -41.24 -46.26
N VAL A 22 -37.67 -42.03 -45.92
CA VAL A 22 -38.67 -41.68 -44.88
C VAL A 22 -38.04 -41.62 -43.52
N VAL A 23 -37.16 -42.54 -43.16
CA VAL A 23 -36.44 -42.53 -41.89
C VAL A 23 -35.50 -41.28 -41.80
N ALA A 24 -34.77 -40.98 -42.87
CA ALA A 24 -33.94 -39.80 -42.95
C ALA A 24 -34.78 -38.50 -42.81
N ALA A 25 -35.91 -38.42 -43.47
CA ALA A 25 -36.82 -37.28 -43.35
C ALA A 25 -37.41 -37.15 -41.94
N ALA A 26 -37.78 -38.27 -41.30
CA ALA A 26 -38.26 -38.26 -39.89
C ALA A 26 -37.17 -37.78 -38.91
N VAL A 27 -35.92 -38.23 -39.07
CA VAL A 27 -34.78 -37.77 -38.28
C VAL A 27 -34.54 -36.28 -38.49
N LEU A 28 -34.62 -35.79 -39.72
CA LEU A 28 -34.48 -34.34 -40.00
C LEU A 28 -35.62 -33.52 -39.39
N ILE A 29 -36.88 -33.99 -39.46
CA ILE A 29 -38.02 -33.31 -38.85
C ILE A 29 -37.89 -33.29 -37.32
N LEU A 30 -37.53 -34.41 -36.71
CA LEU A 30 -37.27 -34.47 -35.25
C LEU A 30 -36.14 -33.54 -34.84
N ARG A 31 -35.06 -33.50 -35.64
CA ARG A 31 -33.92 -32.59 -35.37
C ARG A 31 -34.29 -31.12 -35.53
N LEU A 32 -35.08 -30.81 -36.56
CA LEU A 32 -35.57 -29.45 -36.77
C LEU A 32 -36.54 -29.04 -35.66
N GLY A 33 -37.43 -29.91 -35.25
CA GLY A 33 -38.33 -29.71 -34.11
C GLY A 33 -37.56 -29.49 -32.82
N HIS A 34 -36.52 -30.27 -32.55
CA HIS A 34 -35.65 -30.08 -31.39
C HIS A 34 -34.91 -28.71 -31.44
N LEU A 35 -34.37 -28.33 -32.60
CA LEU A 35 -33.69 -27.04 -32.75
C LEU A 35 -34.64 -25.85 -32.68
N THR A 36 -35.86 -25.93 -33.21
CA THR A 36 -36.81 -24.80 -33.24
C THR A 36 -37.64 -24.68 -31.97
N LEU A 37 -38.18 -25.81 -31.46
CA LEU A 37 -39.11 -25.80 -30.32
C LEU A 37 -38.38 -25.85 -28.96
N TRP A 38 -37.25 -26.59 -28.84
CA TRP A 38 -36.51 -26.74 -27.58
C TRP A 38 -35.32 -25.81 -27.46
N GLN A 39 -34.61 -25.55 -28.55
CA GLN A 39 -33.44 -24.67 -28.55
C GLN A 39 -33.67 -23.33 -29.24
N GLY A 40 -34.85 -23.10 -29.84
CA GLY A 40 -35.14 -21.94 -30.67
C GLY A 40 -34.97 -20.61 -29.94
N SER A 41 -35.51 -20.49 -28.73
CA SER A 41 -35.36 -19.28 -27.90
C SER A 41 -33.89 -19.00 -27.47
N ARG A 42 -33.12 -20.07 -27.26
CA ARG A 42 -31.70 -19.95 -26.90
C ARG A 42 -30.85 -19.59 -28.11
N LEU A 43 -31.15 -20.18 -29.28
CA LEU A 43 -30.43 -19.86 -30.52
C LEU A 43 -30.80 -18.48 -31.05
N ALA A 44 -32.07 -18.07 -30.90
CA ALA A 44 -32.53 -16.72 -31.24
C ALA A 44 -31.82 -15.67 -30.38
N ARG A 45 -31.77 -15.85 -29.04
CA ARG A 45 -31.00 -14.94 -28.14
C ARG A 45 -29.52 -14.90 -28.49
N ALA A 46 -28.89 -16.06 -28.74
CA ALA A 46 -27.48 -16.11 -29.13
C ALA A 46 -27.22 -15.49 -30.52
N ALA A 47 -28.22 -15.43 -31.38
CA ALA A 47 -28.14 -14.71 -32.65
C ALA A 47 -28.36 -13.21 -32.47
N GLU A 48 -29.27 -12.78 -31.62
CA GLU A 48 -29.49 -11.40 -31.23
C GLU A 48 -28.25 -10.80 -30.52
N GLU A 49 -27.68 -11.51 -29.56
CA GLU A 49 -26.41 -11.14 -28.89
C GLU A 49 -25.23 -10.96 -29.87
N ARG A 50 -25.23 -11.65 -31.00
CA ARG A 50 -24.23 -11.49 -32.07
C ARG A 50 -24.50 -10.29 -32.98
N LEU A 51 -25.71 -9.77 -32.96
CA LEU A 51 -26.12 -8.59 -33.74
C LEU A 51 -26.00 -7.29 -32.90
N ASP A 52 -25.68 -7.40 -31.60
CA ASP A 52 -25.44 -6.27 -30.75
C ASP A 52 -23.94 -5.96 -30.71
N ALA A 53 -23.58 -4.73 -31.01
CA ALA A 53 -22.22 -4.20 -30.81
C ALA A 53 -22.16 -3.46 -29.48
N GLU A 54 -21.45 -4.03 -28.50
CA GLU A 54 -21.25 -3.41 -27.20
C GLU A 54 -19.92 -2.67 -27.12
N ALA A 55 -19.96 -1.42 -26.66
CA ALA A 55 -18.79 -0.62 -26.31
C ALA A 55 -18.92 -0.13 -24.86
N LEU A 56 -17.86 -0.33 -24.06
CA LEU A 56 -17.80 0.18 -22.69
C LEU A 56 -17.31 1.62 -22.71
N LEU A 57 -18.01 2.48 -21.96
CA LEU A 57 -17.60 3.86 -21.73
C LEU A 57 -16.71 3.91 -20.46
N PRO A 58 -15.56 4.57 -20.51
CA PRO A 58 -14.69 4.71 -19.35
C PRO A 58 -15.38 5.51 -18.25
N THR A 59 -14.98 5.26 -17.00
CA THR A 59 -15.41 6.02 -15.84
C THR A 59 -14.24 6.80 -15.25
N TRP A 60 -14.52 7.82 -14.46
CA TRP A 60 -13.54 8.60 -13.73
C TRP A 60 -13.39 8.06 -12.33
N ARG A 61 -12.14 7.91 -11.89
CA ARG A 61 -11.83 7.50 -10.53
C ARG A 61 -12.06 8.67 -9.57
N GLY A 62 -12.71 8.41 -8.42
CA GLY A 62 -12.96 9.42 -7.40
C GLY A 62 -11.67 10.05 -6.86
N SER A 63 -11.72 11.28 -6.40
CA SER A 63 -10.58 11.97 -5.80
C SER A 63 -10.34 11.50 -4.36
N ILE A 64 -9.07 11.50 -3.96
CA ILE A 64 -8.66 11.38 -2.56
C ILE A 64 -8.35 12.77 -2.06
N LEU A 65 -9.03 13.18 -1.00
CA LEU A 65 -8.86 14.48 -0.35
C LEU A 65 -8.19 14.29 1.01
N ASP A 66 -7.42 15.27 1.44
CA ASP A 66 -6.95 15.34 2.82
C ASP A 66 -8.10 15.70 3.79
N ARG A 67 -7.81 15.75 5.10
CA ARG A 67 -8.84 16.07 6.10
C ARG A 67 -9.42 17.48 5.97
N THR A 68 -8.72 18.40 5.32
CA THR A 68 -9.14 19.79 5.10
C THR A 68 -9.84 20.00 3.75
N GLY A 69 -9.88 18.96 2.90
CA GLY A 69 -10.48 19.00 1.56
C GLY A 69 -9.49 19.30 0.43
N ARG A 70 -8.19 19.36 0.69
CA ARG A 70 -7.17 19.51 -0.35
C ARG A 70 -7.03 18.22 -1.13
N VAL A 71 -6.86 18.33 -2.45
CA VAL A 71 -6.73 17.16 -3.33
C VAL A 71 -5.37 16.49 -3.13
N LEU A 72 -5.38 15.21 -2.73
CA LEU A 72 -4.19 14.35 -2.64
C LEU A 72 -3.98 13.55 -3.92
N ALA A 73 -5.07 13.08 -4.53
CA ALA A 73 -5.06 12.41 -5.82
C ALA A 73 -6.37 12.64 -6.57
N GLU A 74 -6.28 12.89 -7.86
CA GLU A 74 -7.44 13.08 -8.73
C GLU A 74 -7.17 12.59 -10.15
N ASP A 75 -8.22 12.26 -10.88
CA ASP A 75 -8.12 12.01 -12.31
C ASP A 75 -8.19 13.35 -13.08
N VAL A 76 -7.25 13.55 -13.96
CA VAL A 76 -7.26 14.65 -14.94
C VAL A 76 -7.34 14.09 -16.35
N ALA A 77 -7.99 14.83 -17.25
CA ALA A 77 -8.10 14.42 -18.65
C ALA A 77 -6.71 14.24 -19.27
N SER A 78 -6.54 13.17 -19.99
CA SER A 78 -5.32 12.77 -20.66
C SER A 78 -5.66 12.04 -21.96
N TYR A 79 -4.65 11.70 -22.73
CA TYR A 79 -4.79 10.94 -23.96
C TYR A 79 -3.78 9.80 -24.00
N ASP A 80 -4.23 8.65 -24.49
CA ASP A 80 -3.37 7.49 -24.70
C ASP A 80 -3.25 7.21 -26.21
N ILE A 81 -2.06 6.77 -26.64
CA ILE A 81 -1.85 6.31 -28.00
C ILE A 81 -2.03 4.80 -28.00
N ALA A 82 -2.98 4.32 -28.77
CA ALA A 82 -3.20 2.91 -29.03
C ALA A 82 -2.83 2.56 -30.47
N VAL A 83 -2.33 1.35 -30.65
CA VAL A 83 -1.92 0.83 -31.94
C VAL A 83 -2.60 -0.50 -32.25
N SER A 84 -2.81 -0.79 -33.52
CA SER A 84 -3.36 -2.07 -33.94
C SER A 84 -2.34 -3.19 -33.79
N TYR A 85 -2.82 -4.43 -33.61
CA TYR A 85 -1.96 -5.62 -33.59
C TYR A 85 -1.14 -5.77 -34.89
N PRO A 86 -1.68 -5.53 -36.12
CA PRO A 86 -0.86 -5.56 -37.33
C PRO A 86 0.31 -4.58 -37.31
N LEU A 87 0.14 -3.37 -36.76
CA LEU A 87 1.25 -2.43 -36.63
C LEU A 87 2.27 -2.90 -35.58
N ALA A 88 1.80 -3.37 -34.44
CA ALA A 88 2.66 -3.90 -33.37
C ALA A 88 3.48 -5.13 -33.85
N GLY A 89 2.89 -6.00 -34.66
CA GLY A 89 3.51 -7.20 -35.21
C GLY A 89 4.26 -6.98 -36.54
N GLY A 90 4.40 -5.74 -37.03
CA GLY A 90 5.10 -5.42 -38.28
C GLY A 90 4.40 -5.93 -39.55
N LYS A 91 3.11 -6.19 -39.48
CA LYS A 91 2.29 -6.72 -40.60
C LYS A 91 1.42 -5.64 -41.25
N TRP A 92 1.34 -4.44 -40.65
CA TRP A 92 0.45 -3.37 -41.13
C TRP A 92 0.71 -2.97 -42.58
N ALA A 93 1.98 -2.79 -42.97
CA ALA A 93 2.33 -2.44 -44.35
C ALA A 93 1.89 -3.50 -45.37
N SER A 94 2.03 -4.79 -45.07
CA SER A 94 1.63 -5.88 -45.93
C SER A 94 0.11 -6.02 -46.06
N GLU A 95 -0.62 -5.84 -44.94
CA GLU A 95 -2.08 -5.84 -44.93
C GLU A 95 -2.65 -4.68 -45.74
N ARG A 96 -2.08 -3.46 -45.57
CA ARG A 96 -2.49 -2.29 -46.38
C ARG A 96 -2.19 -2.45 -47.88
N ALA A 97 -1.02 -2.98 -48.22
CA ALA A 97 -0.68 -3.28 -49.61
C ALA A 97 -1.69 -4.29 -50.24
N GLN A 98 -2.04 -5.34 -49.49
CA GLN A 98 -3.03 -6.34 -49.92
C GLN A 98 -4.42 -5.72 -50.10
N GLU A 99 -4.88 -4.90 -49.18
CA GLU A 99 -6.17 -4.22 -49.30
C GLU A 99 -6.23 -3.25 -50.46
N GLN A 100 -5.14 -2.51 -50.70
CA GLN A 100 -5.05 -1.62 -51.86
C GLN A 100 -5.05 -2.41 -53.17
N ALA A 101 -4.23 -3.43 -53.28
CA ALA A 101 -4.21 -4.30 -54.45
C ALA A 101 -5.61 -4.92 -54.75
N LYS A 102 -6.32 -5.34 -53.71
CA LYS A 102 -7.68 -5.87 -53.80
C LYS A 102 -8.69 -4.83 -54.28
N ARG A 103 -8.56 -3.57 -53.80
CA ARG A 103 -9.43 -2.46 -54.23
C ARG A 103 -9.18 -2.07 -55.68
N GLU A 104 -7.90 -1.98 -56.07
CA GLU A 104 -7.51 -1.61 -57.45
C GLU A 104 -7.91 -2.70 -58.48
N ALA A 105 -7.78 -3.97 -58.11
CA ALA A 105 -8.18 -5.06 -58.97
C ALA A 105 -9.71 -5.27 -59.04
N GLY A 106 -10.46 -4.77 -58.04
CA GLY A 106 -11.91 -4.87 -58.01
C GLY A 106 -12.43 -6.34 -58.17
N SER A 107 -13.35 -6.56 -59.10
CA SER A 107 -13.91 -7.88 -59.36
C SER A 107 -12.90 -8.89 -59.97
N ALA A 108 -11.82 -8.40 -60.60
CA ALA A 108 -10.76 -9.24 -61.18
C ALA A 108 -9.96 -9.96 -60.08
N TRP A 109 -9.87 -9.42 -58.87
CA TRP A 109 -9.17 -10.05 -57.75
C TRP A 109 -9.60 -11.50 -57.47
N ARG A 110 -10.90 -11.78 -57.57
CA ARG A 110 -11.43 -13.15 -57.35
C ARG A 110 -10.97 -14.13 -58.40
N LYS A 111 -10.65 -13.65 -59.61
CA LYS A 111 -10.25 -14.47 -60.76
C LYS A 111 -8.72 -14.63 -60.89
N MET A 112 -7.94 -13.82 -60.16
CA MET A 112 -6.47 -13.92 -60.11
C MET A 112 -6.03 -15.18 -59.39
N ASP A 113 -4.99 -15.84 -59.92
CA ASP A 113 -4.27 -16.90 -59.22
C ASP A 113 -3.41 -16.32 -58.06
N VAL A 114 -2.84 -17.22 -57.27
CA VAL A 114 -2.06 -16.84 -56.06
C VAL A 114 -0.83 -16.01 -56.43
N SER A 115 -0.13 -16.36 -57.54
CA SER A 115 1.08 -15.67 -57.99
C SER A 115 0.79 -14.23 -58.43
N ARG A 116 -0.23 -14.03 -59.25
CA ARG A 116 -0.63 -12.67 -59.68
C ARG A 116 -1.12 -11.80 -58.55
N ARG A 117 -1.80 -12.37 -57.52
CA ARG A 117 -2.16 -11.63 -56.30
C ARG A 117 -0.91 -11.23 -55.53
N ALA A 118 0.08 -12.11 -55.39
CA ALA A 118 1.33 -11.82 -54.72
C ALA A 118 2.11 -10.70 -55.43
N GLU A 119 2.25 -10.77 -56.78
CA GLU A 119 2.90 -9.74 -57.59
C GLU A 119 2.22 -8.36 -57.43
N ALA A 120 0.88 -8.31 -57.41
CA ALA A 120 0.15 -7.06 -57.21
C ALA A 120 0.37 -6.46 -55.79
N VAL A 121 0.51 -7.31 -54.79
CA VAL A 121 0.84 -6.86 -53.39
C VAL A 121 2.28 -6.40 -53.31
N ASP A 122 3.23 -7.14 -53.87
CA ASP A 122 4.67 -6.85 -53.85
C ASP A 122 5.00 -5.54 -54.55
N ALA A 123 4.26 -5.15 -55.57
CA ALA A 123 4.39 -3.86 -56.25
C ALA A 123 4.09 -2.66 -55.33
N LEU A 124 3.14 -2.81 -54.42
CA LEU A 124 2.68 -1.75 -53.48
C LEU A 124 3.44 -1.76 -52.16
N LEU A 125 3.99 -2.91 -51.77
CA LEU A 125 4.61 -3.13 -50.47
C LEU A 125 5.75 -2.15 -50.13
N PRO A 126 6.66 -1.72 -51.04
CA PRO A 126 7.73 -0.78 -50.74
C PRO A 126 7.22 0.60 -50.28
N GLU A 127 6.11 1.05 -50.84
CA GLU A 127 5.49 2.32 -50.47
C GLU A 127 4.91 2.25 -49.05
N TRP A 128 4.14 1.20 -48.75
CA TRP A 128 3.57 1.01 -47.42
C TRP A 128 4.62 0.80 -46.35
N LYS A 129 5.72 0.12 -46.63
CA LYS A 129 6.89 0.01 -45.72
C LYS A 129 7.57 1.36 -45.48
N ARG A 130 7.60 2.27 -46.44
CA ARG A 130 8.08 3.64 -46.22
C ARG A 130 7.15 4.41 -45.31
N ARG A 131 5.83 4.31 -45.54
CA ARG A 131 4.79 4.94 -44.67
C ARG A 131 4.86 4.41 -43.24
N GLU A 132 4.98 3.12 -43.06
CA GLU A 132 5.14 2.47 -41.73
C GLU A 132 6.38 3.01 -41.01
N ARG A 133 7.52 3.07 -41.66
CA ARG A 133 8.75 3.64 -41.07
C ARG A 133 8.58 5.12 -40.68
N SER A 134 7.94 5.91 -41.51
CA SER A 134 7.66 7.33 -41.20
C SER A 134 6.71 7.48 -40.03
N LEU A 135 5.69 6.63 -39.98
CA LEU A 135 4.74 6.56 -38.85
C LEU A 135 5.45 6.18 -37.54
N MET A 136 6.33 5.17 -37.55
CA MET A 136 7.09 4.76 -36.38
C MET A 136 8.01 5.85 -35.84
N LYS A 137 8.71 6.58 -36.73
CA LYS A 137 9.53 7.76 -36.32
C LYS A 137 8.68 8.87 -35.71
N LEU A 138 7.52 9.14 -36.31
CA LEU A 138 6.60 10.16 -35.79
C LEU A 138 6.04 9.76 -34.43
N LEU A 139 5.61 8.51 -34.27
CA LEU A 139 5.14 7.99 -32.98
C LEU A 139 6.21 8.10 -31.89
N ALA A 140 7.46 7.69 -32.16
CA ALA A 140 8.56 7.83 -31.21
C ALA A 140 8.76 9.28 -30.82
N SER A 141 8.87 10.17 -31.80
CA SER A 141 9.10 11.61 -31.59
C SER A 141 7.97 12.28 -30.79
N ARG A 142 6.70 11.89 -31.03
CA ARG A 142 5.52 12.51 -30.39
C ARG A 142 5.12 11.89 -29.07
N SER A 143 5.44 10.61 -28.85
CA SER A 143 5.21 9.93 -27.57
C SER A 143 6.30 10.23 -26.53
N GLY A 144 7.40 10.88 -26.91
CA GLY A 144 8.55 11.08 -26.05
C GLY A 144 9.37 9.82 -25.77
N LEU A 145 9.09 8.72 -26.49
CA LEU A 145 9.80 7.45 -26.35
C LEU A 145 10.99 7.39 -27.33
N ALA A 146 12.09 6.77 -26.91
CA ALA A 146 13.13 6.40 -27.85
C ALA A 146 12.60 5.36 -28.87
N GLU A 147 13.09 5.39 -30.11
CA GLU A 147 12.64 4.42 -31.12
C GLU A 147 12.88 2.96 -30.72
N SER A 148 13.94 2.68 -29.94
CA SER A 148 14.21 1.36 -29.38
C SER A 148 13.15 0.93 -28.38
N GLU A 149 12.79 1.82 -27.47
CA GLU A 149 11.78 1.58 -26.45
C GLU A 149 10.39 1.40 -27.07
N LEU A 150 10.03 2.24 -28.07
CA LEU A 150 8.78 2.07 -28.81
C LEU A 150 8.72 0.67 -29.47
N ARG A 151 9.80 0.24 -30.13
CA ARG A 151 9.86 -1.10 -30.76
C ARG A 151 9.75 -2.24 -29.73
N GLU A 152 10.39 -2.09 -28.57
CA GLU A 152 10.28 -3.07 -27.49
C GLU A 152 8.83 -3.20 -26.99
N ARG A 153 8.15 -2.07 -26.73
CA ARG A 153 6.74 -2.05 -26.30
C ARG A 153 5.82 -2.68 -27.34
N LEU A 154 6.00 -2.36 -28.63
CA LEU A 154 5.25 -2.96 -29.73
C LEU A 154 5.49 -4.46 -29.81
N GLY A 155 6.74 -4.90 -29.71
CA GLY A 155 7.09 -6.31 -29.69
C GLY A 155 6.48 -7.06 -28.52
N ALA A 156 6.45 -6.45 -27.33
CA ALA A 156 5.82 -7.02 -26.15
C ALA A 156 4.28 -7.18 -26.31
N ILE A 157 3.61 -6.19 -26.93
CA ILE A 157 2.19 -6.25 -27.27
C ILE A 157 1.94 -7.43 -28.22
N ALA A 158 2.67 -7.50 -29.33
CA ALA A 158 2.52 -8.56 -30.33
C ALA A 158 2.76 -9.95 -29.71
N ALA A 159 3.84 -10.13 -28.97
CA ALA A 159 4.18 -11.40 -28.32
C ALA A 159 3.13 -11.83 -27.28
N ARG A 160 2.52 -10.89 -26.55
CA ARG A 160 1.44 -11.18 -25.61
C ARG A 160 0.22 -11.74 -26.34
N ILE A 161 -0.20 -11.08 -27.42
CA ILE A 161 -1.38 -11.47 -28.21
C ILE A 161 -1.15 -12.82 -28.90
N ASP A 162 0.05 -13.04 -29.43
CA ASP A 162 0.41 -14.32 -30.04
C ASP A 162 0.35 -15.47 -29.03
N ARG A 163 0.88 -15.29 -27.83
CA ARG A 163 0.75 -16.29 -26.74
C ARG A 163 -0.71 -16.58 -26.37
N GLN A 164 -1.55 -15.54 -26.29
CA GLN A 164 -2.97 -15.72 -26.02
C GLN A 164 -3.66 -16.53 -27.13
N ARG A 165 -3.39 -16.21 -28.40
CA ARG A 165 -3.91 -16.95 -29.55
C ARG A 165 -3.49 -18.41 -29.52
N GLU A 166 -2.22 -18.69 -29.22
CA GLU A 166 -1.71 -20.06 -29.08
C GLU A 166 -2.40 -20.82 -27.95
N ALA A 167 -2.61 -20.17 -26.79
CA ALA A 167 -3.31 -20.79 -25.67
C ALA A 167 -4.78 -21.12 -26.01
N VAL A 168 -5.49 -20.20 -26.68
CA VAL A 168 -6.87 -20.41 -27.14
C VAL A 168 -6.90 -21.55 -28.16
N HIS A 169 -5.96 -21.58 -29.11
CA HIS A 169 -5.85 -22.64 -30.11
C HIS A 169 -5.55 -24.01 -29.49
N ALA A 170 -4.62 -24.09 -28.56
CA ALA A 170 -4.29 -25.31 -27.81
C ALA A 170 -5.52 -25.86 -27.06
N ARG A 171 -6.30 -24.96 -26.41
CA ARG A 171 -7.55 -25.35 -25.75
C ARG A 171 -8.61 -25.84 -26.73
N ALA A 172 -8.72 -25.20 -27.90
CA ALA A 172 -9.66 -25.63 -28.95
C ALA A 172 -9.28 -27.01 -29.51
N ILE A 173 -8.00 -27.28 -29.73
CA ILE A 173 -7.48 -28.58 -30.13
C ILE A 173 -7.80 -29.67 -29.10
N GLU A 174 -7.57 -29.38 -27.79
CA GLU A 174 -7.86 -30.34 -26.73
C GLU A 174 -9.36 -30.68 -26.67
N LEU A 175 -10.24 -29.68 -26.76
CA LEU A 175 -11.69 -29.91 -26.83
C LEU A 175 -12.11 -30.74 -28.07
N ARG A 176 -11.47 -30.53 -29.24
CA ARG A 176 -11.69 -31.31 -30.43
C ARG A 176 -11.20 -32.74 -30.28
N ARG A 177 -10.05 -32.96 -29.64
CA ARG A 177 -9.53 -34.29 -29.30
C ARG A 177 -10.52 -35.07 -28.45
N GLN A 178 -11.07 -34.44 -27.39
CA GLN A 178 -12.09 -35.06 -26.54
C GLN A 178 -13.38 -35.43 -27.29
N ARG A 179 -13.69 -34.70 -28.38
CA ARG A 179 -14.86 -34.93 -29.23
C ARG A 179 -14.61 -35.84 -30.44
N GLY A 180 -13.39 -36.36 -30.58
CA GLY A 180 -13.03 -37.22 -31.75
C GLY A 180 -13.06 -36.51 -33.10
N GLN A 181 -12.86 -35.18 -33.12
CA GLN A 181 -12.89 -34.35 -34.33
C GLN A 181 -11.48 -34.16 -34.90
N SER A 182 -11.40 -33.73 -36.19
CA SER A 182 -10.12 -33.42 -36.85
C SER A 182 -9.34 -32.37 -36.05
N LEU A 183 -8.03 -32.60 -35.87
CA LEU A 183 -7.10 -31.74 -35.21
C LEU A 183 -6.36 -30.77 -36.16
N ASP A 184 -6.50 -30.97 -37.45
CA ASP A 184 -5.89 -30.11 -38.50
C ASP A 184 -6.78 -28.87 -38.71
N VAL A 185 -6.59 -27.90 -37.82
CA VAL A 185 -7.33 -26.61 -37.84
C VAL A 185 -6.33 -25.47 -37.61
N ALA A 186 -6.33 -24.53 -38.53
CA ALA A 186 -5.52 -23.31 -38.35
C ALA A 186 -5.97 -22.48 -37.15
N PRO A 187 -5.06 -21.79 -36.46
CA PRO A 187 -5.40 -20.89 -35.37
C PRO A 187 -6.36 -19.79 -35.86
N GLU A 188 -7.51 -19.68 -35.19
CA GLU A 188 -8.47 -18.62 -35.50
C GLU A 188 -7.99 -17.28 -34.91
N PRO A 189 -8.33 -16.15 -35.58
CA PRO A 189 -8.08 -14.82 -34.99
C PRO A 189 -8.88 -14.63 -33.69
N ILE A 190 -8.20 -14.21 -32.66
CA ILE A 190 -8.83 -13.87 -31.37
C ILE A 190 -9.27 -12.40 -31.37
N ARG A 191 -10.11 -12.05 -30.41
CA ARG A 191 -10.68 -10.70 -30.26
C ARG A 191 -9.59 -9.63 -30.13
N GLU A 192 -8.56 -9.91 -29.33
CA GLU A 192 -7.44 -9.01 -29.05
C GLU A 192 -6.67 -8.61 -30.35
N MET A 193 -6.68 -9.43 -31.39
CA MET A 193 -6.07 -9.06 -32.68
C MET A 193 -6.83 -7.97 -33.44
N ARG A 194 -8.07 -7.69 -33.04
CA ARG A 194 -8.94 -6.67 -33.66
C ARG A 194 -9.06 -5.41 -32.80
N GLU A 195 -8.60 -5.46 -31.55
CA GLU A 195 -8.61 -4.33 -30.62
C GLU A 195 -7.37 -3.45 -30.79
N MET A 196 -7.48 -2.20 -30.33
CA MET A 196 -6.36 -1.29 -30.23
C MET A 196 -5.63 -1.46 -28.88
N HIS A 197 -4.31 -1.40 -28.89
CA HIS A 197 -3.47 -1.65 -27.71
C HIS A 197 -2.66 -0.43 -27.35
N VAL A 198 -2.79 0.03 -26.12
CA VAL A 198 -2.08 1.22 -25.62
C VAL A 198 -0.57 0.99 -25.63
N VAL A 199 0.17 1.85 -26.31
CA VAL A 199 1.64 1.84 -26.43
C VAL A 199 2.30 3.00 -25.67
N ALA A 200 1.61 4.16 -25.58
CA ALA A 200 2.05 5.31 -24.83
C ALA A 200 0.86 5.94 -24.09
N ARG A 201 1.11 6.43 -22.90
CA ARG A 201 0.12 7.04 -22.04
C ARG A 201 0.47 8.49 -21.75
N ASP A 202 -0.51 9.23 -21.27
CA ASP A 202 -0.34 10.59 -20.77
C ASP A 202 0.24 11.57 -21.81
N ILE A 203 -0.36 11.56 -22.98
CA ILE A 203 0.05 12.42 -24.10
C ILE A 203 -0.62 13.79 -23.98
N PRO A 204 0.13 14.90 -24.16
CA PRO A 204 -0.44 16.24 -24.16
C PRO A 204 -1.53 16.42 -25.24
N ALA A 205 -2.55 17.23 -24.94
CA ALA A 205 -3.68 17.46 -25.85
C ALA A 205 -3.26 17.94 -27.26
N THR A 206 -2.23 18.78 -27.35
CA THR A 206 -1.69 19.27 -28.64
C THR A 206 -1.14 18.12 -29.48
N THR A 207 -0.35 17.23 -28.86
CA THR A 207 0.20 16.03 -29.51
C THR A 207 -0.90 15.04 -29.87
N ALA A 208 -1.88 14.86 -29.00
CA ALA A 208 -3.04 14.00 -29.24
C ALA A 208 -3.82 14.43 -30.47
N PHE A 209 -4.08 15.74 -30.62
CA PHE A 209 -4.77 16.30 -31.78
C PHE A 209 -4.00 16.07 -33.10
N GLU A 210 -2.68 16.23 -33.08
CA GLU A 210 -1.83 15.92 -34.24
C GLU A 210 -1.88 14.44 -34.61
N LEU A 211 -1.78 13.56 -33.62
CA LEU A 211 -1.78 12.11 -33.83
C LEU A 211 -3.15 11.58 -34.28
N ARG A 212 -4.26 12.18 -33.88
CA ARG A 212 -5.59 11.86 -34.44
C ARG A 212 -5.62 12.03 -35.96
N LYS A 213 -5.12 13.17 -36.47
CA LYS A 213 -5.01 13.41 -37.93
C LYS A 213 -4.13 12.36 -38.60
N VAL A 214 -3.07 11.93 -37.94
CA VAL A 214 -2.18 10.90 -38.48
C VAL A 214 -2.88 9.54 -38.53
N GLY A 215 -3.65 9.19 -37.49
CA GLY A 215 -4.48 7.98 -37.46
C GLY A 215 -5.51 7.96 -38.60
N ASP A 216 -6.23 9.08 -38.79
CA ASP A 216 -7.21 9.24 -39.87
C ASP A 216 -6.58 9.07 -41.26
N ALA A 217 -5.36 9.57 -41.43
CA ALA A 217 -4.60 9.44 -42.68
C ALA A 217 -4.01 8.02 -42.89
N ASN A 218 -3.90 7.23 -41.85
CA ASN A 218 -3.35 5.87 -41.84
C ASN A 218 -4.30 4.86 -41.16
N PRO A 219 -5.44 4.55 -41.77
CA PRO A 219 -6.46 3.70 -41.15
C PRO A 219 -5.92 2.36 -40.66
N GLY A 220 -6.35 1.94 -39.46
CA GLY A 220 -5.93 0.69 -38.87
C GLY A 220 -4.48 0.66 -38.40
N SER A 221 -3.84 1.81 -38.21
CA SER A 221 -2.49 1.90 -37.62
C SER A 221 -2.53 2.27 -36.14
N LEU A 222 -3.05 3.45 -35.84
CA LEU A 222 -3.10 4.02 -34.49
C LEU A 222 -4.43 4.71 -34.24
N GLU A 223 -4.75 4.84 -32.98
CA GLU A 223 -5.89 5.60 -32.48
C GLU A 223 -5.47 6.38 -31.21
N VAL A 224 -6.03 7.55 -31.03
CA VAL A 224 -5.85 8.34 -29.81
C VAL A 224 -7.11 8.19 -28.96
N LEU A 225 -6.94 7.52 -27.85
CA LEU A 225 -8.00 7.25 -26.89
C LEU A 225 -8.08 8.39 -25.86
N ASP A 226 -9.29 8.81 -25.52
CA ASP A 226 -9.50 9.66 -24.37
C ASP A 226 -9.24 8.81 -23.11
N ALA A 227 -8.42 9.31 -22.23
CA ALA A 227 -7.96 8.64 -21.03
C ALA A 227 -7.98 9.55 -19.81
N ALA A 228 -7.78 8.99 -18.64
CA ALA A 228 -7.57 9.73 -17.42
C ALA A 228 -6.18 9.40 -16.86
N ARG A 229 -5.46 10.45 -16.45
CA ARG A 229 -4.22 10.33 -15.71
C ARG A 229 -4.48 10.58 -14.22
N ARG A 230 -3.99 9.70 -13.37
CA ARG A 230 -3.98 9.92 -11.94
C ARG A 230 -2.91 10.95 -11.59
N ARG A 231 -3.31 12.12 -11.11
CA ARG A 231 -2.44 13.20 -10.66
C ARG A 231 -2.41 13.24 -9.14
N THR A 232 -1.21 13.39 -8.59
CA THR A 232 -0.95 13.56 -7.15
C THR A 232 -0.27 14.93 -6.95
N PRO A 233 -1.04 16.01 -6.68
CA PRO A 233 -0.49 17.38 -6.63
C PRO A 233 0.62 17.57 -5.59
N TRP A 234 0.70 16.70 -4.58
CA TRP A 234 1.67 16.74 -3.49
C TRP A 234 2.90 15.84 -3.70
N ASP A 235 3.14 15.38 -4.94
CA ASP A 235 4.33 14.59 -5.28
C ASP A 235 5.62 15.34 -4.99
N THR A 236 5.60 16.66 -5.13
CA THR A 236 6.70 17.55 -4.81
C THR A 236 6.20 18.70 -3.95
N ALA A 237 6.80 18.88 -2.78
CA ALA A 237 6.49 20.00 -1.89
C ALA A 237 7.78 20.59 -1.32
N GLU A 238 7.78 21.91 -1.08
CA GLU A 238 8.85 22.58 -0.34
C GLU A 238 8.41 22.82 1.10
N VAL A 239 9.24 22.41 2.05
CA VAL A 239 8.99 22.58 3.50
C VAL A 239 10.14 23.34 4.12
N GLU A 240 9.82 24.41 4.81
CA GLU A 240 10.76 25.14 5.64
C GLU A 240 10.78 24.56 7.07
N VAL A 241 11.94 24.17 7.54
CA VAL A 241 12.18 23.63 8.87
C VAL A 241 13.00 24.66 9.66
N ALA A 242 12.42 25.22 10.71
CA ALA A 242 13.14 26.04 11.67
C ALA A 242 14.16 25.18 12.41
N ARG A 243 15.37 25.67 12.60
CA ARG A 243 16.47 24.92 13.27
C ARG A 243 16.97 25.57 14.55
N ASP A 244 16.38 26.66 14.95
CA ASP A 244 16.73 27.40 16.19
C ASP A 244 16.39 26.64 17.47
N HIS A 245 15.54 25.63 17.38
CA HIS A 245 15.09 24.78 18.46
C HIS A 245 15.65 23.36 18.43
N LEU A 246 16.44 23.02 17.42
CA LEU A 246 17.07 21.72 17.33
C LEU A 246 18.15 21.55 18.41
N PRO A 247 18.59 20.32 18.71
CA PRO A 247 19.69 20.07 19.62
C PRO A 247 20.91 20.93 19.30
N ARG A 248 21.56 21.44 20.35
CA ARG A 248 22.64 22.46 20.26
C ARG A 248 23.68 22.21 19.18
N ALA A 249 24.06 20.95 18.97
CA ALA A 249 25.11 20.60 18.00
C ALA A 249 24.68 20.75 16.53
N ILE A 250 23.36 20.79 16.25
CA ILE A 250 22.80 20.97 14.90
C ILE A 250 21.91 22.22 14.79
N ARG A 251 21.86 23.01 15.86
CA ARG A 251 21.08 24.25 15.96
C ARG A 251 21.70 25.36 15.13
N THR A 252 20.85 26.12 14.44
CA THR A 252 21.21 27.36 13.75
C THR A 252 19.99 28.25 13.57
N SER A 253 20.20 29.55 13.43
CA SER A 253 19.12 30.49 13.13
C SER A 253 18.68 30.50 11.68
N VAL A 254 19.42 29.81 10.79
CA VAL A 254 19.09 29.72 9.38
C VAL A 254 18.14 28.52 9.17
N PRO A 255 16.91 28.76 8.71
CA PRO A 255 15.99 27.65 8.44
C PRO A 255 16.51 26.79 7.29
N LEU A 256 16.05 25.54 7.26
CA LEU A 256 16.34 24.59 6.20
C LEU A 256 15.14 24.49 5.28
N VAL A 257 15.27 24.98 4.06
CA VAL A 257 14.25 24.76 3.02
C VAL A 257 14.54 23.43 2.33
N MET A 258 13.59 22.53 2.39
CA MET A 258 13.72 21.20 1.83
C MET A 258 12.65 20.95 0.79
N ARG A 259 13.08 20.53 -0.39
CA ARG A 259 12.20 19.89 -1.36
C ARG A 259 12.03 18.42 -0.96
N LEU A 260 10.78 18.00 -0.80
CA LEU A 260 10.37 16.64 -0.51
C LEU A 260 9.64 16.07 -1.72
N ASP A 261 10.28 15.15 -2.43
CA ASP A 261 9.68 14.43 -3.54
C ASP A 261 9.08 13.11 -3.03
N GLY A 262 7.81 12.82 -3.40
CA GLY A 262 7.13 11.59 -3.00
C GLY A 262 6.84 11.46 -1.49
N ALA A 263 6.70 12.56 -0.76
CA ALA A 263 6.48 12.52 0.69
C ALA A 263 5.12 11.91 1.09
N LEU A 264 4.16 11.89 0.18
CA LEU A 264 2.84 11.30 0.37
C LEU A 264 2.65 9.97 -0.37
N ASP A 265 3.61 9.54 -1.20
CA ASP A 265 3.49 8.35 -2.05
C ASP A 265 3.13 7.08 -1.27
N ALA A 266 3.75 6.88 -0.11
CA ALA A 266 3.50 5.71 0.71
C ALA A 266 2.10 5.71 1.35
N ILE A 267 1.53 6.90 1.57
CA ILE A 267 0.18 7.09 2.15
C ILE A 267 -0.89 7.04 1.06
N VAL A 268 -0.79 7.92 0.06
CA VAL A 268 -1.74 7.98 -1.05
C VAL A 268 -1.68 6.67 -1.83
N GLY A 269 -0.48 6.18 -2.06
CA GLY A 269 -0.24 4.96 -2.81
C GLY A 269 -0.18 5.21 -4.30
N SER A 270 -0.43 4.17 -5.07
CA SER A 270 -0.36 4.22 -6.53
C SER A 270 -1.42 3.34 -7.16
N VAL A 271 -1.71 3.60 -8.42
CA VAL A 271 -2.53 2.74 -9.28
C VAL A 271 -1.63 1.91 -10.20
N ARG A 272 -2.12 0.75 -10.60
CA ARG A 272 -1.56 -0.05 -11.70
C ARG A 272 -2.56 -0.12 -12.84
N HIS A 273 -2.05 -0.38 -14.03
CA HIS A 273 -2.86 -0.40 -15.25
C HIS A 273 -3.18 -1.82 -15.74
N GLU A 274 -3.20 -2.77 -14.82
CA GLU A 274 -3.51 -4.19 -15.10
C GLU A 274 -4.23 -4.79 -13.89
N ALA A 275 -5.29 -5.55 -14.14
CA ALA A 275 -5.95 -6.35 -13.12
C ALA A 275 -5.19 -7.66 -12.92
N TRP A 276 -4.91 -8.00 -11.67
CA TRP A 276 -4.28 -9.26 -11.30
C TRP A 276 -5.36 -10.34 -11.04
N LYS A 277 -4.91 -11.56 -10.89
CA LYS A 277 -5.80 -12.70 -10.65
C LYS A 277 -6.71 -12.50 -9.44
N GLU A 278 -6.16 -11.96 -8.36
CA GLU A 278 -6.89 -11.69 -7.12
C GLU A 278 -8.00 -10.65 -7.30
N ASP A 279 -7.80 -9.67 -8.19
CA ASP A 279 -8.85 -8.68 -8.51
C ASP A 279 -9.98 -9.32 -9.29
N LEU A 280 -9.63 -10.13 -10.31
CA LEU A 280 -10.58 -10.86 -11.15
C LEU A 280 -11.42 -11.84 -10.31
N GLU A 281 -10.82 -12.49 -9.31
CA GLU A 281 -11.53 -13.38 -8.39
C GLU A 281 -12.41 -12.61 -7.40
N ARG A 282 -11.95 -11.45 -6.91
CA ARG A 282 -12.67 -10.62 -5.94
C ARG A 282 -13.93 -10.01 -6.52
N ARG A 283 -13.88 -9.48 -7.75
CA ARG A 283 -14.99 -8.81 -8.42
C ARG A 283 -14.88 -8.96 -9.93
N PRO A 284 -15.27 -10.13 -10.49
CA PRO A 284 -15.20 -10.36 -11.92
C PRO A 284 -16.19 -9.46 -12.68
N PHE A 285 -15.83 -9.03 -13.89
CA PHE A 285 -16.70 -8.27 -14.77
C PHE A 285 -17.91 -9.11 -15.24
N GLU A 286 -17.69 -10.39 -15.54
CA GLU A 286 -18.72 -11.34 -15.93
C GLU A 286 -18.78 -12.49 -14.92
N ARG A 287 -19.97 -12.85 -14.49
CA ARG A 287 -20.22 -13.97 -13.60
C ARG A 287 -21.36 -14.80 -14.15
N VAL A 288 -21.20 -16.12 -14.12
CA VAL A 288 -22.29 -17.03 -14.44
C VAL A 288 -23.21 -17.16 -13.23
N GLY A 289 -24.43 -16.68 -13.33
CA GLY A 289 -25.44 -16.80 -12.29
C GLY A 289 -25.97 -18.24 -12.16
N ASP A 290 -26.71 -18.52 -11.11
CA ASP A 290 -27.28 -19.84 -10.80
C ASP A 290 -28.19 -20.38 -11.92
N SER A 291 -28.80 -19.48 -12.69
CA SER A 291 -29.64 -19.81 -13.87
C SER A 291 -28.82 -20.11 -15.15
N GLY A 292 -27.48 -20.01 -15.10
CA GLY A 292 -26.60 -20.10 -16.27
C GLY A 292 -26.58 -18.86 -17.15
N SER A 293 -27.23 -17.75 -16.73
CA SER A 293 -27.14 -16.46 -17.40
C SER A 293 -25.81 -15.77 -17.02
N VAL A 294 -25.26 -15.01 -17.98
CA VAL A 294 -24.09 -14.16 -17.70
C VAL A 294 -24.59 -12.84 -17.10
N GLU A 295 -24.16 -12.59 -15.87
CA GLU A 295 -24.39 -11.31 -15.19
C GLU A 295 -23.15 -10.43 -15.38
N VAL A 296 -23.36 -9.16 -15.78
CA VAL A 296 -22.27 -8.18 -16.01
C VAL A 296 -22.24 -7.19 -14.85
N ASP A 297 -21.08 -7.09 -14.16
CA ASP A 297 -20.79 -6.05 -13.20
C ASP A 297 -19.96 -4.95 -13.87
N LEU A 298 -20.55 -3.81 -14.18
CA LEU A 298 -19.86 -2.67 -14.79
C LEU A 298 -18.73 -2.08 -13.91
N GLY A 299 -18.72 -2.38 -12.62
CA GLY A 299 -17.61 -2.07 -11.69
C GLY A 299 -16.60 -3.21 -11.58
N GLY A 300 -16.86 -4.39 -12.17
CA GLY A 300 -15.99 -5.56 -12.09
C GLY A 300 -14.70 -5.39 -12.88
N TYR A 301 -13.74 -6.29 -12.64
CA TYR A 301 -12.44 -6.28 -13.31
C TYR A 301 -12.45 -7.14 -14.56
N ARG A 302 -11.75 -6.66 -15.59
CA ARG A 302 -11.49 -7.40 -16.82
C ARG A 302 -10.01 -7.73 -16.92
N ALA A 303 -9.69 -8.86 -17.54
CA ALA A 303 -8.30 -9.15 -17.87
C ALA A 303 -7.77 -8.11 -18.88
N GLY A 304 -6.55 -7.65 -18.67
CA GLY A 304 -5.90 -6.68 -19.54
C GLY A 304 -5.80 -5.29 -18.91
N SER A 305 -6.04 -4.23 -19.69
CA SER A 305 -5.84 -2.85 -19.23
C SER A 305 -6.97 -2.39 -18.30
N GLU A 306 -6.63 -2.20 -17.04
CA GLU A 306 -7.52 -1.76 -15.96
C GLU A 306 -6.77 -0.82 -15.02
N VAL A 307 -7.48 0.18 -14.47
CA VAL A 307 -6.91 1.03 -13.42
C VAL A 307 -7.32 0.49 -12.06
N VAL A 308 -6.34 0.02 -11.27
CA VAL A 308 -6.57 -0.63 -9.98
C VAL A 308 -5.63 -0.03 -8.94
N GLY A 309 -6.13 0.32 -7.77
CA GLY A 309 -5.32 0.75 -6.64
C GLY A 309 -4.37 -0.37 -6.18
N SER A 310 -3.06 -0.08 -6.18
CA SER A 310 -2.04 -1.07 -5.87
C SER A 310 -1.55 -0.98 -4.43
N ARG A 311 -1.49 0.21 -3.85
CA ARG A 311 -0.98 0.50 -2.48
C ARG A 311 -1.72 1.67 -1.85
N GLY A 312 -1.52 1.88 -0.55
CA GLY A 312 -1.97 3.04 0.19
C GLY A 312 -3.49 3.23 0.19
N LEU A 313 -3.92 4.49 0.24
CA LEU A 313 -5.33 4.88 0.20
C LEU A 313 -6.00 4.48 -1.12
N GLU A 314 -5.25 4.47 -2.23
CA GLU A 314 -5.74 4.02 -3.54
C GLU A 314 -6.26 2.58 -3.49
N ARG A 315 -5.50 1.66 -2.85
CA ARG A 315 -5.91 0.27 -2.65
C ARG A 315 -7.00 0.14 -1.59
N ARG A 316 -6.85 0.87 -0.48
CA ARG A 316 -7.76 0.75 0.66
C ARG A 316 -9.19 1.16 0.31
N PHE A 317 -9.34 2.19 -0.52
CA PHE A 317 -10.63 2.73 -0.94
C PHE A 317 -11.00 2.39 -2.39
N GLU A 318 -10.37 1.36 -2.97
CA GLU A 318 -10.56 0.95 -4.36
C GLU A 318 -12.04 0.86 -4.76
N ASP A 319 -12.87 0.17 -3.97
CA ASP A 319 -14.28 -0.06 -4.30
C ASP A 319 -15.13 1.23 -4.32
N ARG A 320 -14.70 2.26 -3.57
CA ARG A 320 -15.34 3.58 -3.59
C ARG A 320 -14.82 4.46 -4.71
N LEU A 321 -13.51 4.38 -4.96
CA LEU A 321 -12.83 5.24 -5.92
C LEU A 321 -13.08 4.81 -7.37
N ARG A 322 -13.31 3.51 -7.62
CA ARG A 322 -13.33 2.92 -8.96
C ARG A 322 -14.46 3.44 -9.85
N GLY A 323 -15.68 3.63 -9.34
CA GLY A 323 -16.87 3.96 -10.12
C GLY A 323 -17.40 2.78 -10.95
N LEU A 324 -18.38 3.05 -11.80
CA LEU A 324 -18.98 2.09 -12.71
C LEU A 324 -18.83 2.57 -14.15
N ARG A 325 -18.40 1.68 -15.05
CA ARG A 325 -18.33 1.99 -16.48
C ARG A 325 -19.72 2.23 -17.04
N GLY A 326 -19.82 3.01 -18.09
CA GLY A 326 -20.99 3.06 -18.93
C GLY A 326 -20.92 1.96 -20.02
N ARG A 327 -22.02 1.80 -20.74
CA ARG A 327 -22.15 0.87 -21.85
C ARG A 327 -23.00 1.48 -22.96
N VAL A 328 -22.54 1.33 -24.19
CA VAL A 328 -23.31 1.61 -25.39
C VAL A 328 -23.58 0.29 -26.09
N THR A 329 -24.83 -0.08 -26.23
CA THR A 329 -25.28 -1.27 -26.98
C THR A 329 -25.95 -0.78 -28.24
N ARG A 330 -25.37 -1.06 -29.40
CA ARG A 330 -25.92 -0.76 -30.71
C ARG A 330 -26.48 -2.02 -31.33
N ARG A 331 -27.78 -2.04 -31.59
CA ARG A 331 -28.43 -3.11 -32.31
C ARG A 331 -28.21 -2.94 -33.80
N LEU A 332 -27.36 -3.78 -34.38
CA LEU A 332 -26.98 -3.69 -35.79
C LEU A 332 -28.16 -3.93 -36.76
N ALA A 333 -29.22 -4.57 -36.28
CA ALA A 333 -30.42 -4.87 -37.06
C ALA A 333 -31.40 -3.68 -37.17
N THR A 334 -31.51 -2.87 -36.14
CA THR A 334 -32.46 -1.75 -36.06
C THR A 334 -31.77 -0.39 -36.04
N GLU A 335 -30.43 -0.37 -35.96
CA GLU A 335 -29.61 0.83 -35.73
C GLU A 335 -29.94 1.59 -34.41
N GLU A 336 -30.74 0.99 -33.54
CA GLU A 336 -31.05 1.55 -32.23
C GLU A 336 -29.81 1.50 -31.35
N GLU A 337 -29.58 2.59 -30.62
CA GLU A 337 -28.51 2.72 -29.64
C GLU A 337 -29.10 2.89 -28.25
N GLU A 338 -28.78 1.96 -27.37
CA GLU A 338 -29.05 2.04 -25.92
C GLU A 338 -27.78 2.47 -25.21
N ARG A 339 -27.85 3.55 -24.43
CA ARG A 339 -26.70 4.13 -23.74
C ARG A 339 -26.94 4.14 -22.24
N LEU A 340 -26.04 3.51 -21.50
CA LEU A 340 -25.92 3.59 -20.05
C LEU A 340 -24.71 4.46 -19.71
N GLU A 341 -24.97 5.60 -19.06
CA GLU A 341 -23.89 6.53 -18.69
C GLU A 341 -22.98 5.97 -17.59
N PRO A 342 -21.68 6.26 -17.60
CA PRO A 342 -20.77 5.87 -16.54
C PRO A 342 -21.08 6.62 -15.24
N VAL A 343 -20.88 5.96 -14.11
CA VAL A 343 -20.99 6.57 -12.78
C VAL A 343 -19.58 6.80 -12.24
N PRO A 344 -19.15 8.05 -12.04
CA PRO A 344 -17.86 8.36 -11.46
C PRO A 344 -17.69 7.73 -10.07
N GLY A 345 -16.46 7.40 -9.74
CA GLY A 345 -16.11 6.95 -8.39
C GLY A 345 -16.36 8.04 -7.34
N ALA A 346 -16.73 7.62 -6.15
CA ALA A 346 -17.00 8.55 -5.05
C ALA A 346 -15.69 9.13 -4.51
N HIS A 347 -15.68 10.42 -4.20
CA HIS A 347 -14.56 11.05 -3.51
C HIS A 347 -14.40 10.47 -2.10
N VAL A 348 -13.16 10.38 -1.64
CA VAL A 348 -12.81 9.91 -0.31
C VAL A 348 -12.08 11.02 0.42
N GLN A 349 -12.61 11.47 1.55
CA GLN A 349 -11.91 12.36 2.45
C GLN A 349 -11.11 11.54 3.45
N SER A 350 -9.78 11.61 3.35
CA SER A 350 -8.89 10.92 4.28
C SER A 350 -8.77 11.70 5.60
N SER A 351 -8.27 11.03 6.63
CA SER A 351 -7.94 11.66 7.91
C SER A 351 -6.59 12.38 7.88
N ILE A 352 -5.77 12.13 6.87
CA ILE A 352 -4.43 12.72 6.73
C ILE A 352 -4.53 14.24 6.55
N ASP A 353 -3.70 14.98 7.26
CA ASP A 353 -3.42 16.38 6.97
C ASP A 353 -2.13 16.49 6.17
N ALA A 354 -2.21 16.97 4.94
CA ALA A 354 -1.07 17.02 4.03
C ALA A 354 0.06 17.91 4.57
N ALA A 355 -0.25 19.04 5.18
CA ALA A 355 0.75 19.95 5.70
C ALA A 355 1.47 19.35 6.92
N LEU A 356 0.71 18.78 7.87
CA LEU A 356 1.28 18.08 9.01
C LEU A 356 2.12 16.88 8.57
N GLN A 357 1.64 16.09 7.61
CA GLN A 357 2.38 14.94 7.05
C GLN A 357 3.74 15.39 6.50
N LEU A 358 3.78 16.46 5.72
CA LEU A 358 5.02 16.98 5.15
C LEU A 358 6.00 17.47 6.24
N ARG A 359 5.52 18.14 7.29
CA ARG A 359 6.37 18.56 8.40
C ARG A 359 6.93 17.39 9.18
N VAL A 360 6.09 16.39 9.47
CA VAL A 360 6.54 15.18 10.15
C VAL A 360 7.54 14.41 9.29
N GLN A 361 7.32 14.34 7.98
CA GLN A 361 8.26 13.72 7.04
C GLN A 361 9.58 14.51 6.97
N ALA A 362 9.52 15.84 6.97
CA ALA A 362 10.69 16.70 7.02
C ALA A 362 11.50 16.50 8.31
N ALA A 363 10.84 16.33 9.45
CA ALA A 363 11.51 16.05 10.73
C ALA A 363 12.31 14.73 10.70
N LEU A 364 11.85 13.74 9.92
CA LEU A 364 12.55 12.46 9.73
C LEU A 364 13.62 12.51 8.65
N ASP A 365 13.69 13.57 7.86
CA ASP A 365 14.67 13.67 6.78
C ASP A 365 16.10 13.80 7.35
N PRO A 366 17.07 12.98 6.90
CA PRO A 366 18.44 13.04 7.39
C PRO A 366 19.12 14.42 7.29
N ARG A 367 18.66 15.29 6.39
CA ARG A 367 19.16 16.66 6.25
C ARG A 367 18.92 17.54 7.49
N THR A 368 17.95 17.19 8.32
CA THR A 368 17.74 17.87 9.62
C THR A 368 18.82 17.54 10.64
N GLY A 369 19.46 16.38 10.52
CA GLY A 369 20.41 15.82 11.46
C GLY A 369 19.79 14.98 12.58
N LEU A 370 18.44 14.96 12.71
CA LEU A 370 17.76 14.27 13.80
C LEU A 370 17.79 12.74 13.65
N THR A 371 17.85 12.24 12.44
CA THR A 371 17.91 10.82 12.10
C THR A 371 19.31 10.40 11.61
N LEU A 372 20.32 11.20 11.91
CA LEU A 372 21.71 10.83 11.76
C LEU A 372 22.30 10.43 13.11
N VAL A 373 23.29 9.52 13.10
CA VAL A 373 24.09 9.24 14.29
C VAL A 373 24.79 10.51 14.73
N GLN A 374 24.62 10.88 16.00
CA GLN A 374 25.09 12.12 16.58
C GLN A 374 25.96 11.84 17.82
N PRO A 375 26.86 12.77 18.24
CA PRO A 375 27.74 12.58 19.40
C PRO A 375 27.01 12.33 20.71
N TRP A 376 25.76 12.80 20.85
CA TRP A 376 24.96 12.60 22.06
C TRP A 376 24.14 11.31 22.07
N HIS A 377 24.14 10.55 20.96
CA HIS A 377 23.49 9.25 20.93
C HIS A 377 24.25 8.25 21.79
N THR A 378 23.53 7.30 22.36
CA THR A 378 24.09 6.16 23.08
C THR A 378 24.05 4.90 22.21
N SER A 379 24.21 5.08 20.91
CA SER A 379 24.28 4.00 19.94
C SER A 379 25.64 3.26 20.05
N SER A 380 25.74 2.15 19.33
CA SER A 380 26.97 1.36 19.26
C SER A 380 28.16 2.18 18.72
N ASP A 381 29.35 1.97 19.29
CA ASP A 381 30.63 2.52 18.78
C ASP A 381 30.95 2.08 17.34
N ALA A 382 30.23 1.09 16.82
CA ALA A 382 30.36 0.63 15.46
C ALA A 382 29.73 1.57 14.42
N LEU A 383 28.77 2.41 14.86
CA LEU A 383 28.12 3.41 14.02
C LEU A 383 28.95 4.69 13.98
N VAL A 384 29.04 5.30 12.82
CA VAL A 384 29.84 6.51 12.60
C VAL A 384 28.92 7.74 12.66
N ILE A 385 29.41 8.84 13.27
CA ILE A 385 28.69 10.11 13.27
C ILE A 385 28.34 10.51 11.83
N GLY A 386 27.07 10.78 11.58
CA GLY A 386 26.53 11.09 10.25
C GLY A 386 25.95 9.91 9.48
N ASP A 387 26.06 8.65 9.98
CA ASP A 387 25.33 7.52 9.43
C ASP A 387 23.82 7.78 9.55
N ALA A 388 23.05 7.56 8.48
CA ALA A 388 21.61 7.72 8.51
C ALA A 388 20.94 6.54 9.23
N LEU A 389 19.96 6.82 10.07
CA LEU A 389 19.17 5.82 10.80
C LEU A 389 17.75 5.76 10.26
N PRO A 390 17.20 4.56 10.00
CA PRO A 390 15.80 4.44 9.66
C PRO A 390 14.91 4.90 10.82
N ALA A 391 13.81 5.59 10.50
CA ALA A 391 12.93 6.11 11.52
C ALA A 391 11.46 6.15 11.03
N ALA A 392 10.54 6.22 11.97
CA ALA A 392 9.14 6.50 11.69
C ALA A 392 8.50 7.33 12.80
N ALA A 393 7.48 8.09 12.43
CA ALA A 393 6.61 8.80 13.35
C ALA A 393 5.15 8.68 12.90
N VAL A 394 4.25 8.56 13.86
CA VAL A 394 2.80 8.56 13.63
C VAL A 394 2.11 9.51 14.59
N VAL A 395 1.11 10.23 14.11
CA VAL A 395 0.26 11.14 14.88
C VAL A 395 -1.19 10.70 14.72
N LEU A 396 -1.85 10.47 15.84
CA LEU A 396 -3.24 10.00 15.94
C LEU A 396 -4.07 10.97 16.77
N GLU A 397 -5.26 11.34 16.31
CA GLU A 397 -6.21 12.11 17.10
C GLU A 397 -6.89 11.22 18.14
N ILE A 398 -6.79 11.57 19.43
CA ILE A 398 -7.30 10.73 20.52
C ILE A 398 -8.82 10.58 20.45
N ALA A 399 -9.55 11.66 20.20
CA ALA A 399 -11.02 11.63 20.23
C ALA A 399 -11.64 10.74 19.17
N THR A 400 -11.06 10.70 17.98
CA THR A 400 -11.65 10.09 16.79
C THR A 400 -10.93 8.82 16.32
N GLY A 401 -9.68 8.60 16.71
CA GLY A 401 -8.82 7.56 16.15
C GLY A 401 -8.31 7.87 14.73
N GLU A 402 -8.50 9.10 14.25
CA GLU A 402 -8.01 9.53 12.94
C GLU A 402 -6.48 9.61 12.91
N ILE A 403 -5.88 9.00 11.89
CA ILE A 403 -4.44 9.09 11.62
C ILE A 403 -4.20 10.40 10.87
N LEU A 404 -3.53 11.37 11.52
CA LEU A 404 -3.28 12.67 10.94
C LEU A 404 -2.01 12.72 10.10
N ALA A 405 -1.00 11.99 10.54
CA ALA A 405 0.27 11.86 9.82
C ALA A 405 0.91 10.51 10.15
N ALA A 406 1.58 9.92 9.14
CA ALA A 406 2.42 8.74 9.29
C ALA A 406 3.62 8.89 8.35
N ALA A 407 4.81 9.07 8.90
CA ALA A 407 6.02 9.31 8.16
C ALA A 407 7.05 8.19 8.37
N THR A 408 7.90 7.97 7.39
CA THR A 408 8.96 6.96 7.41
C THR A 408 10.20 7.42 6.68
N THR A 409 11.38 6.98 7.11
CA THR A 409 12.65 7.13 6.41
C THR A 409 13.47 5.85 6.55
N PRO A 410 14.19 5.37 5.50
CA PRO A 410 14.10 5.84 4.13
C PRO A 410 12.75 5.48 3.49
N ARG A 411 12.35 6.25 2.48
CA ARG A 411 11.17 5.97 1.65
C ARG A 411 11.58 5.20 0.41
N ALA A 412 10.63 4.52 -0.20
CA ALA A 412 10.84 3.93 -1.51
C ALA A 412 11.34 4.98 -2.52
N GLY A 413 12.46 4.70 -3.20
CA GLY A 413 13.06 5.59 -4.17
C GLY A 413 13.96 6.71 -3.62
N ASP A 414 14.17 6.84 -2.30
CA ASP A 414 15.08 7.85 -1.74
C ASP A 414 16.53 7.70 -2.27
N ALA A 415 17.02 6.47 -2.44
CA ALA A 415 18.33 6.22 -3.03
C ALA A 415 18.43 6.76 -4.48
N ALA A 416 17.40 6.52 -5.30
CA ALA A 416 17.33 7.00 -6.67
C ALA A 416 17.22 8.53 -6.76
N ARG A 417 16.69 9.19 -5.71
CA ARG A 417 16.57 10.65 -5.59
C ARG A 417 17.82 11.29 -4.99
N GLY A 418 18.91 10.53 -4.76
CA GLY A 418 20.14 11.01 -4.15
C GLY A 418 20.05 11.23 -2.63
N GLY A 419 19.05 10.68 -1.96
CA GLY A 419 18.89 10.70 -0.52
C GLY A 419 19.95 9.81 0.18
N ARG A 420 20.33 10.19 1.40
CA ARG A 420 21.15 9.31 2.25
C ARG A 420 20.32 8.09 2.67
N VAL A 421 20.81 6.92 2.36
CA VAL A 421 20.23 5.64 2.75
C VAL A 421 21.05 5.06 3.88
N PRO A 422 20.43 4.43 4.89
CA PRO A 422 21.19 3.73 5.93
C PRO A 422 22.10 2.68 5.33
N VAL A 423 23.24 2.49 5.99
CA VAL A 423 24.28 1.54 5.58
C VAL A 423 23.82 0.06 5.65
N SER A 424 22.68 -0.22 6.28
CA SER A 424 22.04 -1.52 6.24
C SER A 424 20.68 -1.41 5.60
N MET A 425 20.55 -1.85 4.46
CA MET A 425 19.60 -2.35 3.95
C MET A 425 18.50 -2.18 3.22
N ASP A 426 18.02 -2.89 2.59
CA ASP A 426 16.95 -3.49 1.80
C ASP A 426 15.48 -3.27 2.26
N THR A 427 15.20 -2.31 3.12
CA THR A 427 13.87 -2.05 3.67
C THR A 427 13.26 -0.71 3.24
N ALA A 428 13.79 -0.09 2.20
CA ALA A 428 13.27 1.19 1.69
C ALA A 428 11.82 1.13 1.14
N GLY A 429 11.27 -0.07 0.95
CA GLY A 429 9.89 -0.27 0.52
C GLY A 429 8.87 -0.41 1.64
N ILE A 430 9.33 -0.55 2.90
CA ILE A 430 8.46 -0.81 4.07
C ILE A 430 8.10 0.52 4.74
N HIS A 431 6.82 0.73 4.99
CA HIS A 431 6.37 1.87 5.76
C HIS A 431 6.45 1.56 7.27
N ARG A 432 7.50 2.04 7.93
CA ARG A 432 7.83 1.70 9.32
C ARG A 432 6.77 2.09 10.34
N ALA A 433 5.93 3.07 10.04
CA ALA A 433 4.89 3.51 10.98
C ALA A 433 3.78 2.47 11.21
N PHE A 434 3.50 1.59 10.23
CA PHE A 434 2.38 0.64 10.30
C PHE A 434 2.63 -0.73 9.65
N GLU A 435 3.80 -0.95 9.01
CA GLU A 435 4.15 -2.24 8.40
C GLU A 435 5.28 -2.95 9.13
N ALA A 436 6.27 -2.20 9.64
CA ALA A 436 7.39 -2.76 10.39
C ALA A 436 7.03 -2.96 11.85
N LYS A 437 7.60 -4.00 12.46
CA LYS A 437 7.31 -4.45 13.82
C LYS A 437 8.58 -4.44 14.65
N TYR A 438 8.46 -3.96 15.88
CA TYR A 438 9.60 -3.82 16.78
C TYR A 438 9.23 -4.20 18.20
N PRO A 439 10.14 -4.74 19.01
CA PRO A 439 9.91 -4.84 20.44
C PRO A 439 9.60 -3.45 21.01
N PRO A 440 8.51 -3.29 21.77
CA PRO A 440 8.13 -1.96 22.27
C PRO A 440 9.00 -1.46 23.41
N GLY A 441 9.75 -2.34 24.06
CA GLY A 441 10.56 -1.98 25.22
C GLY A 441 9.74 -1.32 26.34
N SER A 442 10.33 -0.38 27.04
CA SER A 442 9.70 0.30 28.17
C SER A 442 8.42 1.08 27.87
N LEU A 443 7.97 1.15 26.60
CA LEU A 443 6.70 1.79 26.27
C LEU A 443 5.48 1.04 26.80
N VAL A 444 5.57 -0.26 27.06
CA VAL A 444 4.46 -1.05 27.62
C VAL A 444 4.21 -0.82 29.11
N LYS A 445 5.14 -0.18 29.82
CA LYS A 445 5.08 -0.03 31.29
C LYS A 445 3.80 0.64 31.81
N PRO A 446 3.27 1.71 31.18
CA PRO A 446 1.95 2.25 31.53
C PRO A 446 0.84 1.23 31.42
N LEU A 447 0.89 0.38 30.37
CA LEU A 447 -0.12 -0.64 30.11
C LEU A 447 -0.08 -1.77 31.15
N VAL A 448 1.14 -2.20 31.54
CA VAL A 448 1.36 -3.21 32.58
C VAL A 448 0.81 -2.77 33.94
N TYR A 449 1.02 -1.51 34.30
CA TYR A 449 0.49 -0.97 35.55
C TYR A 449 -1.05 -0.94 35.54
N LEU A 450 -1.66 -0.41 34.47
CA LEU A 450 -3.11 -0.36 34.35
C LEU A 450 -3.73 -1.78 34.36
N ALA A 451 -3.10 -2.74 33.70
CA ALA A 451 -3.51 -4.14 33.74
C ALA A 451 -3.43 -4.72 35.16
N ALA A 452 -2.32 -4.47 35.88
CA ALA A 452 -2.12 -5.00 37.23
C ALA A 452 -3.14 -4.42 38.23
N VAL A 453 -3.46 -3.14 38.13
CA VAL A 453 -4.51 -2.50 38.94
C VAL A 453 -5.89 -3.05 38.57
N ALA A 454 -6.21 -3.17 37.28
CA ALA A 454 -7.50 -3.69 36.80
C ALA A 454 -7.74 -5.15 37.22
N GLU A 455 -6.69 -5.97 37.29
CA GLU A 455 -6.76 -7.36 37.78
C GLU A 455 -6.67 -7.45 39.33
N GLY A 456 -6.52 -6.33 40.02
CA GLY A 456 -6.43 -6.30 41.49
C GLY A 456 -5.15 -6.93 42.06
N VAL A 457 -4.10 -7.14 41.23
CA VAL A 457 -2.82 -7.71 41.67
C VAL A 457 -1.82 -6.64 42.14
N ALA A 458 -2.20 -5.36 42.01
CA ALA A 458 -1.48 -4.21 42.52
C ALA A 458 -2.45 -3.15 43.04
N ALA A 459 -2.11 -2.48 44.17
CA ALA A 459 -2.81 -1.29 44.61
C ALA A 459 -2.37 -0.08 43.77
N GLU A 460 -3.26 0.91 43.61
CA GLU A 460 -2.95 2.13 42.82
C GLU A 460 -1.79 2.95 43.40
N ASP A 461 -1.58 2.92 44.72
CA ASP A 461 -0.55 3.63 45.44
C ASP A 461 0.60 2.73 45.90
N GLU A 462 0.66 1.51 45.41
CA GLU A 462 1.68 0.56 45.84
C GLU A 462 3.09 1.05 45.54
N ALA A 463 3.96 0.95 46.55
CA ALA A 463 5.37 1.26 46.43
C ALA A 463 6.22 -0.03 46.44
N ILE A 464 7.15 -0.17 45.50
CA ILE A 464 7.99 -1.35 45.31
C ILE A 464 9.46 -0.98 45.41
N GLU A 465 10.24 -1.82 46.12
CA GLU A 465 11.69 -1.65 46.24
C GLU A 465 12.42 -2.11 44.97
N CYS A 466 13.35 -1.30 44.51
CA CYS A 466 14.28 -1.64 43.44
C CYS A 466 15.60 -2.16 44.00
N ASN A 467 15.74 -3.47 44.04
CA ASN A 467 16.95 -4.16 44.52
C ASN A 467 18.03 -4.36 43.46
N GLY A 468 17.81 -3.83 42.24
CA GLY A 468 18.77 -3.89 41.14
C GLY A 468 18.63 -5.07 40.25
N HIS A 469 18.28 -6.25 40.77
CA HIS A 469 17.97 -7.47 40.00
C HIS A 469 16.72 -8.16 40.55
N TYR A 470 15.98 -8.83 39.70
CA TYR A 470 14.70 -9.43 40.07
C TYR A 470 14.88 -10.84 40.72
N PHE A 471 15.70 -11.68 40.11
CA PHE A 471 15.99 -13.03 40.63
C PHE A 471 17.14 -12.99 41.62
N LYS A 472 16.90 -13.46 42.84
CA LYS A 472 17.88 -13.41 43.93
C LYS A 472 19.14 -14.23 43.61
N GLU A 473 18.97 -15.40 42.99
CA GLU A 473 20.06 -16.32 42.67
C GLU A 473 20.76 -16.02 41.33
N ARG A 474 20.20 -15.06 40.55
CA ARG A 474 20.74 -14.69 39.22
C ARG A 474 20.80 -13.17 39.07
N SER A 475 21.81 -12.60 39.69
CA SER A 475 22.04 -11.15 39.65
C SER A 475 22.42 -10.64 38.25
N ASP A 476 22.75 -11.52 37.31
CA ASP A 476 23.02 -11.28 35.90
C ASP A 476 21.76 -11.20 35.03
N ALA A 477 20.62 -11.75 35.50
CA ALA A 477 19.37 -11.81 34.76
C ALA A 477 18.31 -10.83 35.32
N ALA A 478 17.43 -10.34 34.43
CA ALA A 478 16.34 -9.42 34.77
C ALA A 478 16.78 -8.24 35.65
N ARG A 479 17.82 -7.54 35.20
CA ARG A 479 18.39 -6.38 35.92
C ARG A 479 17.64 -5.09 35.61
N CYS A 480 17.62 -4.20 36.60
CA CYS A 480 17.28 -2.81 36.34
C CYS A 480 18.40 -2.14 35.53
N TRP A 481 18.01 -1.27 34.59
CA TRP A 481 18.98 -0.63 33.69
C TRP A 481 20.06 0.19 34.42
N ILE A 482 19.74 0.71 35.62
CA ILE A 482 20.68 1.45 36.47
C ILE A 482 21.65 0.51 37.22
N TYR A 483 21.37 -0.77 37.36
CA TYR A 483 22.20 -1.75 38.07
C TYR A 483 23.27 -2.32 37.14
N ARG A 484 24.21 -1.47 36.76
CA ARG A 484 25.36 -1.74 35.89
C ARG A 484 26.63 -1.08 36.41
N ASP A 485 27.79 -1.57 35.97
CA ASP A 485 29.10 -1.11 36.39
C ASP A 485 29.26 0.42 36.24
N ARG A 486 28.89 0.98 35.07
CA ARG A 486 28.94 2.43 34.80
C ARG A 486 28.17 3.29 35.80
N TYR A 487 27.21 2.71 36.52
CA TYR A 487 26.47 3.38 37.62
C TYR A 487 26.85 2.80 38.97
N LYS A 488 28.00 2.09 39.11
CA LYS A 488 28.51 1.50 40.38
C LYS A 488 27.47 0.58 41.02
N PHE A 489 26.68 -0.15 40.21
CA PHE A 489 25.62 -1.04 40.67
C PHE A 489 24.66 -0.41 41.69
N THR A 490 24.31 0.88 41.50
CA THR A 490 23.32 1.54 42.34
C THR A 490 21.91 1.05 42.03
N THR A 491 20.95 1.36 42.94
CA THR A 491 19.53 1.04 42.76
C THR A 491 18.68 2.28 42.83
N HIS A 492 17.48 2.25 42.29
CA HIS A 492 16.55 3.38 42.41
C HIS A 492 16.16 3.64 43.86
N THR A 493 15.91 2.55 44.65
CA THR A 493 15.61 2.68 46.09
C THR A 493 16.73 3.42 46.82
N LYS A 494 18.00 3.09 46.56
CA LYS A 494 19.13 3.83 47.17
C LYS A 494 19.18 5.29 46.73
N SER A 495 18.87 5.56 45.45
CA SER A 495 18.96 6.91 44.92
C SER A 495 17.86 7.85 45.43
N ILE A 496 16.73 7.33 45.91
CA ILE A 496 15.61 8.14 46.45
C ILE A 496 15.42 8.00 47.96
N GLY A 497 16.09 7.04 48.59
CA GLY A 497 15.97 6.79 50.02
C GLY A 497 14.73 6.01 50.44
N GLY A 498 14.09 5.27 49.54
CA GLY A 498 12.89 4.47 49.83
C GLY A 498 12.31 3.73 48.59
N PRO A 499 11.22 2.98 48.79
CA PRO A 499 10.54 2.32 47.68
C PRO A 499 9.92 3.30 46.69
N LEU A 500 9.77 2.90 45.43
CA LEU A 500 9.21 3.72 44.32
C LEU A 500 7.69 3.53 44.23
N GLY A 501 6.94 4.64 44.26
CA GLY A 501 5.58 4.68 43.73
C GLY A 501 5.58 4.65 42.17
N ILE A 502 4.40 4.49 41.60
CA ILE A 502 4.25 4.34 40.13
C ILE A 502 4.79 5.55 39.36
N GLU A 503 4.56 6.78 39.85
CA GLU A 503 5.02 7.99 39.16
C GLU A 503 6.55 8.02 39.04
N GLN A 504 7.27 7.71 40.11
CA GLN A 504 8.73 7.63 40.11
C GLN A 504 9.25 6.42 39.31
N ALA A 505 8.58 5.28 39.41
CA ALA A 505 8.93 4.08 38.65
C ALA A 505 8.80 4.32 37.15
N MET A 506 7.78 5.10 36.73
CA MET A 506 7.53 5.51 35.35
C MET A 506 8.60 6.49 34.87
N ALA A 507 8.85 7.57 35.61
CA ALA A 507 9.81 8.61 35.25
C ALA A 507 11.24 8.06 35.13
N ARG A 508 11.65 7.20 36.06
CA ARG A 508 12.96 6.52 36.06
C ARG A 508 13.01 5.25 35.21
N SER A 509 11.88 4.84 34.66
CA SER A 509 11.77 3.59 33.85
C SER A 509 12.29 2.36 34.61
N CYS A 510 11.96 2.21 35.92
CA CYS A 510 12.46 1.13 36.76
C CYS A 510 11.98 -0.25 36.30
N ASN A 511 12.89 -1.12 35.88
CA ASN A 511 12.51 -2.47 35.42
C ASN A 511 11.95 -3.31 36.57
N ILE A 512 12.52 -3.25 37.78
CA ILE A 512 12.12 -4.09 38.91
C ILE A 512 10.65 -3.89 39.26
N TYR A 513 10.17 -2.65 39.26
CA TYR A 513 8.77 -2.34 39.49
C TYR A 513 7.85 -3.12 38.53
N PHE A 514 8.15 -3.05 37.24
CA PHE A 514 7.33 -3.67 36.20
C PHE A 514 7.56 -5.17 36.03
N TYR A 515 8.74 -5.69 36.36
CA TYR A 515 8.95 -7.14 36.52
C TYR A 515 8.04 -7.70 37.61
N THR A 516 7.93 -7.02 38.73
CA THR A 516 7.07 -7.42 39.84
C THR A 516 5.60 -7.50 39.42
N LEU A 517 5.12 -6.46 38.73
CA LEU A 517 3.74 -6.45 38.24
C LEU A 517 3.48 -7.52 37.18
N ALA A 518 4.40 -7.71 36.25
CA ALA A 518 4.28 -8.72 35.20
C ALA A 518 4.28 -10.15 35.77
N ASP A 519 5.14 -10.45 36.75
CA ASP A 519 5.18 -11.76 37.40
C ASP A 519 3.88 -12.07 38.17
N ARG A 520 3.28 -11.08 38.83
CA ARG A 520 1.98 -11.19 39.49
C ARG A 520 0.81 -11.38 38.51
N LEU A 521 0.87 -10.73 37.37
CA LEU A 521 -0.12 -10.91 36.30
C LEU A 521 -0.04 -12.32 35.69
N GLY A 522 1.16 -12.82 35.47
CA GLY A 522 1.42 -13.97 34.63
C GLY A 522 1.39 -13.66 33.14
N ALA A 523 1.99 -14.53 32.34
CA ALA A 523 2.14 -14.32 30.89
C ALA A 523 0.80 -14.32 30.16
N GLU A 524 -0.12 -15.23 30.52
CA GLU A 524 -1.42 -15.35 29.86
C GLU A 524 -2.25 -14.08 30.01
N ARG A 525 -2.46 -13.58 31.24
CA ARG A 525 -3.22 -12.35 31.48
C ARG A 525 -2.53 -11.13 30.87
N LEU A 526 -1.20 -11.07 30.97
CA LEU A 526 -0.43 -9.96 30.39
C LEU A 526 -0.59 -9.88 28.88
N CYS A 527 -0.50 -10.99 28.16
CA CYS A 527 -0.72 -11.03 26.71
C CYS A 527 -2.17 -10.73 26.33
N ASP A 528 -3.15 -11.17 27.13
CA ASP A 528 -4.55 -10.83 26.92
C ASP A 528 -4.78 -9.32 27.06
N TRP A 529 -4.21 -8.69 28.09
CA TRP A 529 -4.25 -7.24 28.27
C TRP A 529 -3.60 -6.48 27.11
N TYR A 530 -2.46 -6.95 26.60
CA TYR A 530 -1.83 -6.31 25.43
C TYR A 530 -2.76 -6.32 24.22
N ARG A 531 -3.51 -7.41 23.98
CA ARG A 531 -4.53 -7.44 22.92
C ARG A 531 -5.70 -6.52 23.20
N ARG A 532 -6.11 -6.36 24.46
CA ARG A 532 -7.15 -5.39 24.86
C ARG A 532 -6.70 -3.96 24.62
N PHE A 533 -5.42 -3.65 24.80
CA PHE A 533 -4.81 -2.39 24.40
C PHE A 533 -4.62 -2.22 22.88
N GLY A 534 -5.03 -3.19 22.08
CA GLY A 534 -4.96 -3.15 20.63
C GLY A 534 -3.64 -3.62 20.03
N LEU A 535 -2.67 -4.03 20.85
CA LEU A 535 -1.40 -4.55 20.34
C LEU A 535 -1.63 -5.92 19.68
N GLY A 536 -1.04 -6.14 18.50
CA GLY A 536 -1.27 -7.31 17.67
C GLY A 536 -2.55 -7.27 16.81
N ARG A 537 -3.27 -6.14 16.79
CA ARG A 537 -4.49 -5.96 15.96
C ARG A 537 -4.23 -5.36 14.59
N LEU A 538 -3.20 -4.53 14.48
CA LEU A 538 -2.87 -3.77 13.27
C LEU A 538 -1.55 -4.23 12.63
N GLY A 539 -1.22 -5.50 12.83
CA GLY A 539 -0.05 -6.11 12.23
C GLY A 539 1.05 -6.54 13.20
N GLY A 540 1.03 -6.10 14.46
CA GLY A 540 1.96 -6.53 15.49
C GLY A 540 1.81 -8.00 15.87
N ASP A 541 2.81 -8.54 16.56
CA ASP A 541 2.83 -9.90 17.09
C ASP A 541 2.79 -9.85 18.62
N VAL A 542 1.72 -10.38 19.20
CA VAL A 542 1.59 -10.62 20.63
C VAL A 542 1.44 -12.13 20.82
N PRO A 543 2.22 -12.76 21.74
CA PRO A 543 2.15 -14.20 21.94
C PRO A 543 0.72 -14.70 22.12
N SER A 544 0.33 -15.74 21.39
CA SER A 544 -1.00 -16.32 21.51
C SER A 544 -1.24 -16.85 22.93
N ALA A 545 -2.51 -17.04 23.34
CA ALA A 545 -2.85 -17.60 24.63
C ALA A 545 -2.17 -18.96 24.88
N ALA A 546 -2.06 -19.79 23.84
CA ALA A 546 -1.39 -21.09 23.93
C ALA A 546 0.12 -20.93 24.19
N VAL A 547 0.79 -19.99 23.53
CA VAL A 547 2.23 -19.70 23.76
C VAL A 547 2.42 -19.13 25.16
N ALA A 548 1.60 -18.16 25.58
CA ALA A 548 1.67 -17.57 26.91
C ALA A 548 1.48 -18.60 28.02
N LYS A 549 0.49 -19.49 27.88
CA LYS A 549 0.23 -20.60 28.79
C LYS A 549 1.37 -21.64 28.82
N ALA A 550 2.02 -21.88 27.65
CA ALA A 550 3.18 -22.76 27.59
C ALA A 550 4.40 -22.17 28.32
N LEU A 551 4.60 -20.84 28.30
CA LEU A 551 5.62 -20.16 29.09
C LEU A 551 5.37 -20.34 30.61
N GLU A 552 4.16 -20.14 31.05
CA GLU A 552 3.77 -20.37 32.46
C GLU A 552 3.93 -21.84 32.87
N GLY A 553 3.47 -22.79 32.07
CA GLY A 553 3.57 -24.22 32.33
C GLY A 553 4.99 -24.77 32.40
N ARG A 554 5.95 -24.08 31.75
CA ARG A 554 7.40 -24.39 31.88
C ARG A 554 8.05 -23.70 33.06
N GLY A 555 7.33 -22.85 33.81
CA GLY A 555 7.88 -22.04 34.89
C GLY A 555 8.87 -20.96 34.38
N ASP A 556 8.74 -20.56 33.11
CA ASP A 556 9.64 -19.55 32.51
C ASP A 556 9.28 -18.13 32.96
N ARG A 557 9.58 -17.89 34.24
CA ARG A 557 9.40 -16.55 34.86
C ARG A 557 10.24 -15.47 34.18
N PHE A 558 11.39 -15.83 33.59
CA PHE A 558 12.22 -14.86 32.88
C PHE A 558 11.51 -14.34 31.63
N ALA A 559 10.89 -15.20 30.84
CA ALA A 559 10.10 -14.78 29.70
C ALA A 559 8.90 -13.90 30.09
N THR A 560 8.19 -14.28 31.18
CA THR A 560 7.06 -13.49 31.69
C THR A 560 7.49 -12.08 32.12
N VAL A 561 8.54 -11.95 32.93
CA VAL A 561 9.00 -10.63 33.37
C VAL A 561 9.56 -9.79 32.20
N SER A 562 10.20 -10.43 31.20
CA SER A 562 10.67 -9.75 30.00
C SER A 562 9.53 -9.14 29.19
N LEU A 563 8.39 -9.83 29.06
CA LEU A 563 7.17 -9.26 28.47
C LEU A 563 6.69 -8.01 29.22
N GLY A 564 6.87 -7.96 30.55
CA GLY A 564 6.50 -6.81 31.39
C GLY A 564 7.29 -5.53 31.11
N ILE A 565 8.38 -5.63 30.40
CA ILE A 565 9.14 -4.48 29.92
C ILE A 565 9.19 -4.38 28.39
N GLY A 566 8.32 -5.14 27.69
CA GLY A 566 8.20 -5.09 26.26
C GLY A 566 9.36 -5.71 25.49
N GLN A 567 10.00 -6.72 26.07
CA GLN A 567 11.08 -7.49 25.47
C GLN A 567 10.65 -8.95 25.23
N GLY A 568 11.42 -9.70 24.47
CA GLY A 568 11.15 -11.10 24.15
C GLY A 568 10.26 -11.29 22.94
N ALA A 569 9.27 -12.19 23.01
CA ALA A 569 8.49 -12.63 21.85
C ALA A 569 7.36 -11.67 21.42
N MET A 570 7.51 -10.38 21.65
CA MET A 570 6.53 -9.35 21.34
C MET A 570 7.10 -8.31 20.39
N ALA A 571 6.36 -8.00 19.32
CA ALA A 571 6.71 -6.93 18.38
C ALA A 571 5.43 -6.17 17.97
N VAL A 572 5.52 -4.85 17.92
CA VAL A 572 4.39 -3.96 17.61
C VAL A 572 4.77 -2.90 16.59
N THR A 573 3.77 -2.37 15.91
CA THR A 573 3.97 -1.22 15.02
C THR A 573 3.90 0.10 15.80
N PRO A 574 4.53 1.19 15.32
CA PRO A 574 4.37 2.52 15.90
C PRO A 574 2.90 2.98 16.00
N LEU A 575 2.09 2.63 15.00
CA LEU A 575 0.66 2.94 15.00
C LEU A 575 -0.08 2.23 16.16
N GLU A 576 0.22 0.97 16.42
CA GLU A 576 -0.35 0.25 17.56
C GLU A 576 0.04 0.89 18.89
N MET A 577 1.29 1.32 19.01
CA MET A 577 1.76 2.00 20.22
C MET A 577 1.02 3.34 20.44
N ALA A 578 0.88 4.17 19.40
CA ALA A 578 0.13 5.42 19.49
C ALA A 578 -1.35 5.16 19.84
N ALA A 579 -1.97 4.13 19.27
CA ALA A 579 -3.36 3.75 19.55
C ALA A 579 -3.54 3.28 20.99
N ALA A 580 -2.58 2.50 21.54
CA ALA A 580 -2.60 2.07 22.93
C ALA A 580 -2.51 3.26 23.90
N TYR A 581 -1.64 4.23 23.64
CA TYR A 581 -1.56 5.47 24.44
C TYR A 581 -2.81 6.32 24.30
N ALA A 582 -3.41 6.39 23.12
CA ALA A 582 -4.72 7.03 22.91
C ALA A 582 -5.82 6.37 23.75
N MET A 583 -5.84 5.03 23.85
CA MET A 583 -6.77 4.29 24.69
C MET A 583 -6.57 4.63 26.18
N VAL A 584 -5.33 4.71 26.65
CA VAL A 584 -5.01 5.13 28.02
C VAL A 584 -5.58 6.52 28.31
N ALA A 585 -5.34 7.49 27.41
CA ALA A 585 -5.84 8.86 27.57
C ALA A 585 -7.37 8.96 27.54
N ARG A 586 -8.06 8.02 26.85
CA ARG A 586 -9.53 7.90 26.83
C ARG A 586 -10.10 7.13 28.04
N GLY A 587 -9.27 6.76 29.01
CA GLY A 587 -9.73 6.00 30.19
C GLY A 587 -10.13 4.56 29.88
N GLY A 588 -9.64 3.98 28.77
CA GLY A 588 -9.83 2.58 28.41
C GLY A 588 -10.76 2.33 27.21
N SER A 589 -11.22 3.35 26.53
CA SER A 589 -12.02 3.16 25.29
C SER A 589 -11.10 2.94 24.10
N TRP A 590 -11.21 1.76 23.48
CA TRP A 590 -10.52 1.44 22.22
C TRP A 590 -11.31 1.99 21.04
N ILE A 591 -10.69 2.88 20.27
CA ILE A 591 -11.18 3.34 18.96
C ILE A 591 -10.20 2.83 17.92
N GLU A 592 -10.69 2.12 16.91
CA GLU A 592 -9.85 1.60 15.84
C GLU A 592 -9.24 2.75 15.02
N PRO A 593 -7.92 2.80 14.84
CA PRO A 593 -7.28 3.79 13.99
C PRO A 593 -7.83 3.79 12.57
N THR A 594 -8.11 4.96 12.04
CA THR A 594 -8.73 5.11 10.73
C THR A 594 -7.98 6.09 9.84
N TRP A 595 -7.97 5.77 8.53
CA TRP A 595 -7.48 6.63 7.45
C TRP A 595 -8.58 7.48 6.82
N HIS A 596 -9.82 7.34 7.28
CA HIS A 596 -10.98 8.04 6.76
C HIS A 596 -11.44 9.10 7.77
N LYS A 597 -11.73 10.31 7.28
CA LYS A 597 -12.32 11.37 8.11
C LYS A 597 -13.75 10.97 8.53
N GLY A 598 -14.10 11.24 9.75
CA GLY A 598 -15.39 10.87 10.35
C GLY A 598 -15.25 9.93 11.54
N GLY A 599 -13.99 9.65 11.91
CA GLY A 599 -13.64 8.89 13.10
C GLY A 599 -13.63 7.38 12.92
N GLY A 600 -12.86 6.74 13.77
CA GLY A 600 -12.82 5.30 13.93
C GLY A 600 -14.01 4.78 14.71
N ARG A 601 -14.26 3.49 14.54
CA ARG A 601 -15.30 2.78 15.27
C ARG A 601 -14.85 2.48 16.71
N VAL A 602 -15.67 2.79 17.70
CA VAL A 602 -15.45 2.28 19.07
C VAL A 602 -15.66 0.76 19.05
N ALA A 603 -14.58 0.03 19.28
CA ALA A 603 -14.60 -1.43 19.17
C ALA A 603 -14.67 -2.12 20.54
N ALA A 604 -14.18 -1.48 21.60
CA ALA A 604 -14.21 -2.01 22.95
C ALA A 604 -14.11 -0.92 24.01
N VAL A 605 -14.65 -1.17 25.18
CA VAL A 605 -14.48 -0.33 26.37
C VAL A 605 -13.96 -1.19 27.50
N GLN A 606 -12.81 -0.79 28.06
CA GLN A 606 -12.19 -1.41 29.22
C GLN A 606 -11.93 -0.29 30.23
N PRO A 607 -12.92 0.06 31.07
CA PRO A 607 -12.81 1.22 31.95
C PRO A 607 -11.65 1.02 32.96
N PHE A 608 -10.77 1.99 33.03
CA PHE A 608 -9.73 2.09 34.04
C PHE A 608 -10.16 3.01 35.16
N SER A 609 -9.62 2.77 36.35
CA SER A 609 -9.75 3.74 37.44
C SER A 609 -9.19 5.09 37.00
N SER A 610 -9.96 6.17 37.21
CA SER A 610 -9.53 7.54 36.89
C SER A 610 -8.28 7.94 37.70
N THR A 611 -8.14 7.43 38.93
CA THR A 611 -6.95 7.63 39.76
C THR A 611 -5.73 6.95 39.14
N ALA A 612 -5.87 5.67 38.68
CA ALA A 612 -4.79 4.95 38.04
C ALA A 612 -4.31 5.65 36.75
N VAL A 613 -5.26 6.09 35.90
CA VAL A 613 -4.94 6.86 34.70
C VAL A 613 -4.24 8.17 35.03
N SER A 614 -4.73 8.90 36.02
CA SER A 614 -4.11 10.16 36.48
C SER A 614 -2.68 9.97 37.00
N ARG A 615 -2.42 8.85 37.72
CA ARG A 615 -1.08 8.49 38.19
C ARG A 615 -0.15 8.16 37.03
N VAL A 616 -0.65 7.40 36.03
CA VAL A 616 0.10 7.12 34.78
C VAL A 616 0.48 8.44 34.10
N LEU A 617 -0.48 9.35 33.90
CA LEU A 617 -0.21 10.62 33.24
C LEU A 617 0.80 11.47 34.03
N ARG A 618 0.68 11.56 35.34
CA ARG A 618 1.71 12.25 36.17
C ARG A 618 3.09 11.62 36.01
N GLY A 619 3.17 10.29 36.04
CA GLY A 619 4.44 9.59 35.83
C GLY A 619 5.04 9.83 34.44
N LEU A 620 4.22 9.88 33.38
CA LEU A 620 4.64 10.22 32.03
C LEU A 620 5.12 11.67 31.87
N GLU A 621 4.47 12.61 32.57
CA GLU A 621 4.92 14.02 32.62
C GLU A 621 6.29 14.12 33.29
N GLN A 622 6.50 13.43 34.40
CA GLN A 622 7.77 13.39 35.12
C GLN A 622 8.94 12.80 34.32
N VAL A 623 8.69 12.05 33.28
CA VAL A 623 9.75 11.54 32.38
C VAL A 623 10.58 12.69 31.80
N THR A 624 9.96 13.83 31.53
CA THR A 624 10.64 15.01 30.96
C THR A 624 10.81 16.17 31.90
N SER A 625 9.89 16.37 32.85
CA SER A 625 9.91 17.51 33.75
C SER A 625 10.89 17.36 34.93
N GLU A 626 11.13 16.11 35.35
CA GLU A 626 12.00 15.84 36.49
C GLU A 626 13.45 15.57 36.02
N SER A 627 14.43 16.12 36.73
CA SER A 627 15.85 15.98 36.36
C SER A 627 16.35 14.55 36.32
N TYR A 628 15.69 13.63 37.00
CA TYR A 628 15.97 12.20 37.00
C TYR A 628 15.18 11.41 35.92
N GLY A 629 14.30 12.08 35.19
CA GLY A 629 13.50 11.47 34.14
C GLY A 629 14.33 11.06 32.94
N THR A 630 13.98 9.91 32.34
CA THR A 630 14.75 9.34 31.22
C THR A 630 14.67 10.14 29.93
N GLY A 631 13.76 11.10 29.83
CA GLY A 631 13.57 12.04 28.71
C GLY A 631 13.77 13.51 29.08
N SER A 632 14.40 13.82 30.21
CA SER A 632 14.48 15.19 30.72
C SER A 632 15.51 16.03 29.98
N HIS A 633 16.72 15.53 29.78
CA HIS A 633 17.82 16.30 29.21
C HIS A 633 18.79 15.47 28.39
N MET A 634 19.43 16.12 27.43
CA MET A 634 20.64 15.65 26.76
C MET A 634 21.88 16.21 27.50
N ASP A 635 22.89 15.39 27.63
CA ASP A 635 24.19 15.78 28.20
C ASP A 635 25.20 15.91 27.06
N HIS A 636 25.70 17.11 26.85
CA HIS A 636 26.69 17.42 25.81
C HIS A 636 28.15 17.38 26.34
N GLY A 637 28.36 16.87 27.54
CA GLY A 637 29.66 16.89 28.20
C GLY A 637 29.93 18.24 28.90
N GLY A 638 30.97 18.27 29.77
CA GLY A 638 31.37 19.48 30.47
C GLY A 638 30.28 20.07 31.41
N GLY A 639 29.29 19.29 31.82
CA GLY A 639 28.17 19.74 32.64
C GLY A 639 27.06 20.49 31.90
N VAL A 640 27.14 20.60 30.59
CA VAL A 640 26.13 21.30 29.79
C VAL A 640 24.95 20.34 29.52
N ARG A 641 23.78 20.70 30.07
CA ARG A 641 22.54 19.98 29.94
C ARG A 641 21.51 20.80 29.17
N GLU A 642 20.77 20.15 28.29
CA GLU A 642 19.74 20.76 27.45
C GLU A 642 18.44 19.94 27.53
N PRO A 643 17.26 20.55 27.71
CA PRO A 643 16.00 19.84 27.64
C PRO A 643 15.84 19.11 26.32
N ILE A 644 15.33 17.89 26.36
CA ILE A 644 15.10 17.09 25.15
C ILE A 644 13.90 17.63 24.35
N ILE A 645 12.85 18.07 25.04
CA ILE A 645 11.63 18.59 24.43
C ILE A 645 11.41 20.03 24.90
N GLU A 646 11.35 20.91 23.89
CA GLU A 646 10.91 22.30 24.05
C GLU A 646 9.89 22.60 22.95
N ALA A 647 8.61 22.74 23.33
CA ALA A 647 7.51 23.05 22.40
C ALA A 647 6.52 24.00 23.09
N PRO A 648 6.80 25.32 23.09
CA PRO A 648 5.92 26.31 23.71
C PRO A 648 4.49 26.22 23.18
N GLY A 649 3.50 26.23 24.08
CA GLY A 649 2.09 26.10 23.77
C GLY A 649 1.56 24.67 23.83
N ALA A 650 2.43 23.65 23.86
CA ALA A 650 2.06 22.27 24.06
C ALA A 650 2.34 21.78 25.49
N ARG A 651 1.59 20.77 25.91
CA ARG A 651 1.84 19.94 27.09
C ARG A 651 1.91 18.47 26.62
N TRP A 652 2.80 17.70 27.21
CA TRP A 652 3.04 16.32 26.78
C TRP A 652 3.23 15.36 27.94
N TRP A 653 2.87 14.11 27.71
CA TRP A 653 2.99 12.98 28.62
C TRP A 653 3.61 11.84 27.85
N ILE A 654 4.92 11.65 27.98
CA ILE A 654 5.66 10.72 27.14
C ILE A 654 6.40 9.65 27.92
N LYS A 655 6.71 8.56 27.26
CA LYS A 655 7.58 7.51 27.74
C LYS A 655 8.70 7.26 26.72
N THR A 656 9.92 7.18 27.22
CA THR A 656 11.08 6.74 26.43
C THR A 656 11.21 5.22 26.48
N GLY A 657 11.63 4.62 25.39
CA GLY A 657 11.89 3.19 25.26
C GLY A 657 13.26 2.93 24.65
N THR A 658 13.87 1.86 25.06
CA THR A 658 15.04 1.25 24.44
C THR A 658 14.71 -0.21 24.28
N ALA A 659 14.78 -0.74 23.08
CA ALA A 659 14.38 -2.07 22.77
C ALA A 659 15.48 -2.82 22.04
N GLU A 660 15.71 -4.08 22.42
CA GLU A 660 16.67 -4.94 21.75
C GLU A 660 16.37 -5.02 20.26
N ALA A 661 17.39 -4.84 19.44
CA ALA A 661 17.30 -4.93 18.00
C ALA A 661 18.00 -6.20 17.50
N PRO A 662 17.56 -6.75 16.36
CA PRO A 662 18.34 -7.77 15.68
C PRO A 662 19.73 -7.22 15.31
N PRO A 663 20.73 -8.09 15.15
CA PRO A 663 22.07 -7.65 14.76
C PRO A 663 22.04 -6.81 13.50
N LEU A 664 22.63 -5.60 13.57
CA LEU A 664 22.75 -4.71 12.43
C LEU A 664 23.91 -5.15 11.54
N ARG A 665 23.61 -5.45 10.29
CA ARG A 665 24.62 -5.81 9.30
C ARG A 665 25.02 -4.55 8.55
N LEU A 666 26.28 -4.16 8.65
CA LEU A 666 26.85 -3.00 7.96
C LEU A 666 27.50 -3.44 6.66
N ASP A 667 26.97 -2.96 5.55
CA ASP A 667 27.51 -3.06 4.20
C ASP A 667 27.84 -1.64 3.75
N ARG A 668 29.13 -1.25 3.86
CA ARG A 668 29.57 0.13 3.66
C ARG A 668 29.97 0.43 2.22
N ASP A 669 30.33 -0.58 1.45
CA ASP A 669 30.73 -0.43 0.05
C ASP A 669 29.59 -0.77 -0.93
N GLY A 670 28.48 -1.32 -0.43
CA GLY A 670 27.29 -1.59 -1.23
C GLY A 670 27.40 -2.82 -2.12
N ASP A 671 28.30 -3.74 -1.81
CA ASP A 671 28.50 -4.98 -2.57
C ASP A 671 27.51 -6.11 -2.20
N GLY A 672 26.66 -5.87 -1.18
CA GLY A 672 25.67 -6.83 -0.67
C GLY A 672 26.24 -7.79 0.39
N VAL A 673 27.51 -7.65 0.78
CA VAL A 673 28.18 -8.44 1.81
C VAL A 673 28.45 -7.54 3.02
N ALA A 674 27.96 -7.93 4.19
CA ALA A 674 28.17 -7.14 5.40
C ALA A 674 29.61 -7.34 5.94
N GLU A 675 30.38 -6.26 6.04
CA GLU A 675 31.71 -6.28 6.64
C GLU A 675 31.68 -6.39 8.15
N LYS A 676 30.59 -5.95 8.78
CA LYS A 676 30.44 -5.94 10.24
C LYS A 676 29.01 -6.25 10.68
N SER A 677 28.92 -7.04 11.77
CA SER A 677 27.65 -7.24 12.49
C SER A 677 27.72 -6.59 13.86
N VAL A 678 26.72 -5.77 14.18
CA VAL A 678 26.61 -5.00 15.44
C VAL A 678 25.44 -5.51 16.24
N THR A 679 25.69 -5.96 17.47
CA THR A 679 24.67 -6.61 18.32
C THR A 679 24.16 -5.71 19.46
N ASP A 680 24.78 -4.55 19.67
CA ASP A 680 24.50 -3.62 20.77
C ASP A 680 23.84 -2.30 20.32
N ALA A 681 23.29 -2.30 19.10
CA ALA A 681 22.62 -1.13 18.53
C ALA A 681 21.09 -1.24 18.72
N ASP A 682 20.61 -1.00 19.94
CA ASP A 682 19.20 -1.03 20.30
C ASP A 682 18.35 -0.04 19.51
N HIS A 683 17.06 -0.32 19.36
CA HIS A 683 16.08 0.64 18.83
C HIS A 683 15.72 1.71 19.85
N ALA A 684 15.69 2.96 19.41
CA ALA A 684 15.28 4.10 20.22
C ALA A 684 13.80 4.42 20.01
N TRP A 685 13.02 4.47 21.11
CA TRP A 685 11.60 4.75 21.08
C TRP A 685 11.22 5.98 21.94
N CYS A 686 10.21 6.70 21.47
CA CYS A 686 9.49 7.70 22.27
C CYS A 686 8.01 7.67 21.87
N ALA A 687 7.12 7.46 22.85
CA ALA A 687 5.68 7.51 22.59
C ALA A 687 4.93 8.17 23.74
N GLY A 688 3.78 8.75 23.44
CA GLY A 688 2.98 9.43 24.45
C GLY A 688 1.80 10.18 23.87
N VAL A 689 1.26 11.07 24.69
CA VAL A 689 0.14 11.92 24.30
C VAL A 689 0.49 13.38 24.48
N VAL A 690 -0.13 14.24 23.67
CA VAL A 690 0.13 15.68 23.59
C VAL A 690 -1.18 16.42 23.57
N GLY A 691 -1.22 17.56 24.22
CA GLY A 691 -2.34 18.48 24.22
C GLY A 691 -1.91 19.95 24.33
N SER A 692 -2.88 20.84 24.41
CA SER A 692 -2.59 22.26 24.64
C SER A 692 -2.13 22.52 26.09
N ALA A 693 -1.17 23.41 26.24
CA ALA A 693 -0.77 23.89 27.55
C ALA A 693 -1.90 24.71 28.25
N ILE A 694 -2.89 25.17 27.47
CA ILE A 694 -3.99 26.02 27.98
C ILE A 694 -4.99 25.21 28.81
N ASP A 695 -5.49 24.09 28.25
CA ASP A 695 -6.50 23.26 28.92
C ASP A 695 -5.92 22.00 29.56
N GLY A 696 -4.66 21.68 29.24
CA GLY A 696 -3.95 20.56 29.83
C GLY A 696 -4.53 19.20 29.50
N MET A 697 -5.37 19.09 28.45
CA MET A 697 -6.03 17.83 28.04
C MET A 697 -5.28 17.17 26.89
N PRO A 698 -5.01 15.84 26.98
CA PRO A 698 -4.47 15.06 25.86
C PRO A 698 -5.40 15.09 24.65
N ARG A 699 -4.86 15.41 23.47
CA ARG A 699 -5.63 15.47 22.21
C ARG A 699 -5.06 14.58 21.12
N TYR A 700 -3.75 14.39 21.09
CA TYR A 700 -3.03 13.63 20.07
C TYR A 700 -2.13 12.60 20.72
N ALA A 701 -2.07 11.39 20.14
CA ALA A 701 -1.12 10.37 20.51
C ALA A 701 -0.04 10.28 19.43
N ILE A 702 1.21 10.17 19.87
CA ILE A 702 2.37 10.13 18.99
C ILE A 702 3.23 8.93 19.35
N ALA A 703 3.76 8.24 18.36
CA ALA A 703 4.83 7.27 18.54
C ALA A 703 5.95 7.53 17.53
N VAL A 704 7.18 7.51 18.00
CA VAL A 704 8.41 7.71 17.24
C VAL A 704 9.33 6.54 17.49
N ILE A 705 9.91 5.99 16.42
CA ILE A 705 10.99 5.00 16.46
C ILE A 705 12.18 5.49 15.63
N VAL A 706 13.39 5.25 16.10
CA VAL A 706 14.64 5.36 15.34
C VAL A 706 15.37 4.03 15.49
N GLU A 707 15.47 3.30 14.40
CA GLU A 707 16.14 1.99 14.38
C GLU A 707 17.62 2.16 14.76
N HIS A 708 18.13 1.27 15.59
CA HIS A 708 19.53 1.24 16.01
C HIS A 708 20.05 2.56 16.65
N GLY A 709 19.12 3.42 17.08
CA GLY A 709 19.46 4.73 17.66
C GLY A 709 19.89 4.70 19.11
N GLY A 710 19.86 3.53 19.79
CA GLY A 710 20.26 3.39 21.19
C GLY A 710 19.23 3.93 22.17
N GLY A 711 19.58 4.93 22.94
CA GLY A 711 18.73 5.47 24.00
C GLY A 711 17.55 6.31 23.53
N GLY A 712 16.32 5.89 23.83
CA GLY A 712 15.09 6.53 23.34
C GLY A 712 14.98 8.02 23.67
N GLY A 713 15.34 8.44 24.86
CA GLY A 713 15.29 9.84 25.25
C GLY A 713 16.20 10.71 24.38
N ARG A 714 17.43 10.28 24.17
CA ARG A 714 18.46 11.06 23.46
C ARG A 714 18.32 11.03 21.94
N THR A 715 17.73 10.00 21.38
CA THR A 715 17.62 9.83 19.92
C THR A 715 16.20 10.05 19.41
N ALA A 716 15.21 9.31 19.92
CA ALA A 716 13.82 9.48 19.51
C ALA A 716 13.14 10.73 20.14
N GLY A 717 13.65 11.20 21.30
CA GLY A 717 13.12 12.39 21.98
C GLY A 717 13.19 13.67 21.14
N PRO A 718 14.34 14.05 20.55
CA PRO A 718 14.43 15.22 19.67
C PRO A 718 13.52 15.12 18.43
N VAL A 719 13.34 13.93 17.87
CA VAL A 719 12.36 13.69 16.78
C VAL A 719 10.94 13.91 17.30
N MET A 720 10.60 13.40 18.49
CA MET A 720 9.32 13.64 19.15
C MET A 720 9.09 15.16 19.35
N ALA A 721 10.10 15.91 19.79
CA ALA A 721 10.02 17.36 19.93
C ALA A 721 9.68 18.05 18.60
N ALA A 722 10.31 17.65 17.50
CA ALA A 722 10.02 18.18 16.17
C ALA A 722 8.58 17.86 15.71
N VAL A 723 8.07 16.65 16.00
CA VAL A 723 6.68 16.27 15.70
C VAL A 723 5.69 17.09 16.55
N ILE A 724 5.97 17.32 17.84
CA ILE A 724 5.13 18.17 18.70
C ILE A 724 5.12 19.61 18.17
N ARG A 725 6.26 20.15 17.73
CA ARG A 725 6.32 21.47 17.11
C ARG A 725 5.52 21.56 15.82
N ALA A 726 5.56 20.52 14.99
CA ALA A 726 4.72 20.46 13.80
C ALA A 726 3.24 20.58 14.14
N LEU A 727 2.77 19.97 15.24
CA LEU A 727 1.40 20.13 15.73
C LEU A 727 1.11 21.56 16.20
N VAL A 728 2.09 22.24 16.83
CA VAL A 728 1.95 23.64 17.23
C VAL A 728 1.91 24.57 16.03
N GLU A 729 2.78 24.36 15.06
CA GLU A 729 2.89 25.16 13.84
C GLU A 729 1.65 25.04 12.95
N GLU A 730 1.05 23.85 12.86
CA GLU A 730 -0.20 23.62 12.14
C GLU A 730 -1.46 23.97 12.96
N GLY A 731 -1.30 24.51 14.19
CA GLY A 731 -2.40 24.99 15.01
C GLY A 731 -3.23 23.91 15.70
N TYR A 732 -2.75 22.67 15.77
CA TYR A 732 -3.42 21.56 16.46
C TYR A 732 -3.35 21.70 17.99
N VAL A 733 -2.27 22.28 18.50
CA VAL A 733 -2.05 22.56 19.93
C VAL A 733 -1.50 23.95 20.11
N GLY A 734 -1.76 24.55 21.30
CA GLY A 734 -1.37 25.94 21.62
C GLY A 734 -2.46 26.96 21.26
N ALA A 735 -2.19 28.24 21.44
CA ALA A 735 -3.05 29.30 20.97
C ALA A 735 -3.02 29.31 19.42
N ALA A 736 -4.20 29.41 18.81
CA ALA A 736 -4.29 29.54 17.35
C ALA A 736 -3.44 30.72 16.90
N ARG A 737 -2.25 30.47 16.42
CA ARG A 737 -1.51 31.45 15.62
C ARG A 737 -2.26 31.57 14.30
N SER A 738 -2.55 32.80 13.87
CA SER A 738 -2.80 33.05 12.45
C SER A 738 -1.71 32.30 11.69
N PRO A 739 -2.06 31.47 10.68
CA PRO A 739 -1.04 30.75 9.95
C PRO A 739 -0.06 31.77 9.39
N GLY A 740 1.08 31.92 10.05
CA GLY A 740 2.22 32.58 9.42
C GLY A 740 2.49 31.80 8.13
N PRO A 741 2.96 32.44 7.08
CA PRO A 741 3.13 31.78 5.82
C PRO A 741 4.21 30.71 5.91
N THR A 742 3.83 29.54 6.39
CA THR A 742 4.63 28.35 6.11
C THR A 742 4.27 28.02 4.67
N ARG A 743 5.12 28.45 3.76
CA ARG A 743 4.99 28.13 2.35
C ARG A 743 5.21 26.64 2.17
N VAL A 744 4.12 25.89 2.17
CA VAL A 744 4.06 24.64 1.45
C VAL A 744 3.71 25.05 0.04
N GLU A 745 4.69 25.30 -0.81
CA GLU A 745 4.46 25.55 -2.22
C GLU A 745 4.36 24.20 -2.92
N VAL A 746 3.18 23.90 -3.40
CA VAL A 746 2.91 22.80 -4.34
C VAL A 746 3.22 23.34 -5.74
N ARG A 747 4.19 22.76 -6.42
CA ARG A 747 4.52 23.09 -7.83
C ARG A 747 3.94 22.07 -8.78
#